data_bc5401fcc56834a5fde0de1952277327
#
_entry.id   bc5401fcc56834a5fde0de1952277327
#
_cell.length_a   1.000
_cell.length_b   1.000
_cell.length_c   1.000
_cell.angle_alpha   90.00
_cell.angle_beta   90.00
_cell.angle_gamma   90.00
#
_symmetry.space_group_name_H-M   'P 1'
#
loop_
_entity.id
_entity.type
_entity.pdbx_description
1 polymer ?
#
loop_
_entity_poly.entity_id
_entity_poly.type
_entity_poly.pdbx_seq_one_letter_code
_entity_poly.pdbx_strand_id
1 'polypeptide(L)'
;MDNLAKSLLANEEVSAIINARHQDIFAVLGMHQHPTSNGLIVRAFLPEATKVEVIDSKTNKLVADLNRIDQAGLFEVKLGRRRNAFNYRLRVSYTSETLIIEDPYRYPSLVKEEDLYLFCEGTHEQVYQWMGNHEKEVDNVKGTHFVVWAPDASRVSVVGDFNYWDGRHHVMRKHPGSGVWEIFLPNVNAGTSYKYEISDKNEHIQPLKADPYAFSMQLAPETASKIIQDSQYQWQDKQWMEKRATSSNHYHGPVSIYEVHLGSWKRKTGDGDDNGHSPRYLTYRELAKELIPYAVDMGFTHLQLMPVSEYPFDGSWGYQPIGLFAPTARFGTAEDFKYFVDACHNAGLGLLLDWVPGHFPTDEHGTGKFDGSCIYEHEDLRQGFHPDWQTLIYNYGRSEVQSYLISNANYWLDQFHIDGLRVDAVASMLYLDYSREDSEWLPNIHGGRENLEAIELLQQVNTRAYLKNPGVMMIAEESTAWPGVSKAVEDGGLGFGFKWNMGWMNDTLRFMERDPIYRQHHHNEMTFSLVYSFSENFVLPISHDEVVHGKGSLLHKMPGDDWQKFANLRAYYGFMWTHPGKKLLFMGCEFAQRDEWNHDQSLDWHLLEHNSHKGVQSLIRDLNHTYQNIPALYELDCDSNGFEWLDSQNNEQSILIYLRKGKAGTAPALVVVNLTPTSYKNYSVGVPLPGYYRECLNTDSSLYGGSNVGNDGGVHSYNEAYAGQQNQVSLSIPPLATMIFEWQKN
;
A
#
# COMPACT_ATOMS: atom_id res chain seq x y z
N MET A 1 -15.59 55.24 -22.69
CA MET A 1 -16.34 54.79 -21.53
C MET A 1 -17.29 53.70 -22.05
N ASP A 2 -16.95 52.47 -21.79
CA ASP A 2 -17.85 51.34 -22.20
C ASP A 2 -19.13 51.43 -21.40
N ASN A 3 -20.26 51.54 -22.13
CA ASN A 3 -21.58 51.58 -21.51
C ASN A 3 -21.89 50.21 -20.90
N LEU A 4 -21.62 49.98 -19.62
CA LEU A 4 -22.05 48.77 -18.93
C LEU A 4 -23.58 48.70 -18.89
N ALA A 5 -24.13 47.52 -19.22
CA ALA A 5 -25.57 47.29 -19.12
C ALA A 5 -26.00 47.05 -17.68
N LYS A 6 -27.26 47.41 -17.38
CA LYS A 6 -27.85 47.15 -16.05
C LYS A 6 -28.24 45.68 -15.92
N SER A 7 -27.70 44.98 -14.94
CA SER A 7 -28.07 43.59 -14.63
C SER A 7 -29.42 43.50 -13.88
N LEU A 8 -29.97 42.28 -13.86
CA LEU A 8 -31.04 41.88 -12.95
C LEU A 8 -30.52 41.47 -11.56
N LEU A 9 -29.22 41.20 -11.45
CA LEU A 9 -28.58 40.88 -10.20
C LEU A 9 -28.40 42.12 -9.36
N ALA A 10 -28.45 41.96 -8.03
CA ALA A 10 -28.05 43.01 -7.11
C ALA A 10 -26.52 43.28 -7.21
N ASN A 11 -26.08 44.48 -6.86
CA ASN A 11 -24.66 44.83 -6.93
C ASN A 11 -23.80 43.90 -6.04
N GLU A 12 -24.32 43.46 -4.92
CA GLU A 12 -23.67 42.50 -4.01
C GLU A 12 -23.45 41.15 -4.69
N GLU A 13 -24.45 40.65 -5.46
CA GLU A 13 -24.33 39.40 -6.22
C GLU A 13 -23.32 39.55 -7.35
N VAL A 14 -23.34 40.66 -8.09
CA VAL A 14 -22.33 40.95 -9.12
C VAL A 14 -20.93 40.95 -8.49
N SER A 15 -20.76 41.63 -7.35
CA SER A 15 -19.48 41.65 -6.64
C SER A 15 -19.06 40.25 -6.16
N ALA A 16 -20.00 39.43 -5.69
CA ALA A 16 -19.70 38.05 -5.27
C ALA A 16 -19.25 37.18 -6.44
N ILE A 17 -19.87 37.32 -7.62
CA ILE A 17 -19.49 36.54 -8.80
C ILE A 17 -18.11 36.90 -9.29
N ILE A 18 -17.82 38.22 -9.50
CA ILE A 18 -16.52 38.66 -10.07
C ILE A 18 -15.33 38.39 -9.15
N ASN A 19 -15.57 38.28 -7.84
CA ASN A 19 -14.57 37.93 -6.84
C ASN A 19 -14.58 36.42 -6.48
N ALA A 20 -15.37 35.63 -7.21
CA ALA A 20 -15.57 34.19 -7.00
C ALA A 20 -15.94 33.83 -5.53
N ARG A 21 -16.88 34.61 -4.93
CA ARG A 21 -17.37 34.44 -3.55
C ARG A 21 -18.85 34.07 -3.51
N HIS A 22 -19.46 33.83 -4.67
CA HIS A 22 -20.88 33.47 -4.72
C HIS A 22 -21.07 32.03 -4.21
N GLN A 23 -21.94 31.85 -3.21
CA GLN A 23 -22.14 30.57 -2.53
C GLN A 23 -22.75 29.47 -3.42
N ASP A 24 -23.62 29.85 -4.36
CA ASP A 24 -24.19 28.94 -5.34
C ASP A 24 -24.09 29.55 -6.75
N ILE A 25 -22.93 29.38 -7.35
CA ILE A 25 -22.62 29.92 -8.67
C ILE A 25 -23.48 29.29 -9.77
N PHE A 26 -23.89 28.03 -9.61
CA PHE A 26 -24.75 27.32 -10.56
C PHE A 26 -26.20 27.79 -10.56
N ALA A 27 -26.66 28.47 -9.51
CA ALA A 27 -27.97 29.14 -9.50
C ALA A 27 -27.98 30.44 -10.32
N VAL A 28 -26.80 30.96 -10.69
CA VAL A 28 -26.65 32.27 -11.32
C VAL A 28 -26.07 32.18 -12.73
N LEU A 29 -24.93 31.53 -12.90
CA LEU A 29 -24.28 31.34 -14.21
C LEU A 29 -24.99 30.22 -15.01
N GLY A 30 -24.85 30.29 -16.31
CA GLY A 30 -25.56 29.38 -17.21
C GLY A 30 -26.92 29.94 -17.69
N MET A 31 -27.83 29.05 -18.09
CA MET A 31 -29.16 29.39 -18.59
C MET A 31 -30.22 29.11 -17.53
N HIS A 32 -30.97 30.14 -17.16
CA HIS A 32 -32.02 30.07 -16.14
C HIS A 32 -33.36 30.64 -16.64
N GLN A 33 -34.46 30.30 -15.95
CA GLN A 33 -35.74 30.98 -16.12
C GLN A 33 -35.64 32.44 -15.65
N HIS A 34 -36.20 33.36 -16.43
CA HIS A 34 -36.20 34.75 -16.03
C HIS A 34 -37.13 34.94 -14.82
N PRO A 35 -36.70 35.58 -13.71
CA PRO A 35 -37.45 35.60 -12.44
C PRO A 35 -38.85 36.27 -12.53
N THR A 36 -39.05 37.21 -13.44
CA THR A 36 -40.29 38.00 -13.49
C THR A 36 -41.00 37.94 -14.86
N SER A 37 -40.49 37.17 -15.85
CA SER A 37 -41.12 37.08 -17.17
C SER A 37 -41.00 35.64 -17.71
N ASN A 38 -41.90 35.29 -18.66
CA ASN A 38 -41.89 33.97 -19.34
C ASN A 38 -40.76 33.86 -20.40
N GLY A 39 -39.49 34.03 -19.99
CA GLY A 39 -38.34 33.95 -20.87
C GLY A 39 -37.15 33.32 -20.17
N LEU A 40 -36.05 33.21 -20.89
CA LEU A 40 -34.80 32.71 -20.36
C LEU A 40 -33.79 33.84 -20.16
N ILE A 41 -32.84 33.63 -19.26
CA ILE A 41 -31.68 34.48 -19.08
C ILE A 41 -30.44 33.61 -19.18
N VAL A 42 -29.37 34.12 -19.82
CA VAL A 42 -28.06 33.46 -19.88
C VAL A 42 -27.05 34.41 -19.27
N ARG A 43 -26.24 33.90 -18.34
CA ARG A 43 -25.13 34.63 -17.71
C ARG A 43 -23.85 33.84 -17.85
N ALA A 44 -22.78 34.54 -18.14
CA ALA A 44 -21.44 33.98 -18.22
C ALA A 44 -20.45 34.91 -17.54
N PHE A 45 -19.55 34.36 -16.73
CA PHE A 45 -18.39 35.07 -16.21
C PHE A 45 -17.15 34.61 -16.96
N LEU A 46 -16.62 35.47 -17.81
CA LEU A 46 -15.50 35.20 -18.73
C LEU A 46 -14.53 36.39 -18.66
N PRO A 47 -13.57 36.36 -17.71
CA PRO A 47 -12.55 37.37 -17.61
C PRO A 47 -11.87 37.63 -18.95
N GLU A 48 -11.50 38.89 -19.24
CA GLU A 48 -10.80 39.33 -20.46
C GLU A 48 -11.57 39.17 -21.77
N ALA A 49 -12.74 38.53 -21.79
CA ALA A 49 -13.56 38.47 -22.99
C ALA A 49 -14.05 39.86 -23.39
N THR A 50 -13.96 40.20 -24.69
CA THR A 50 -14.43 41.47 -25.24
C THR A 50 -15.87 41.40 -25.72
N LYS A 51 -16.30 40.22 -26.19
CA LYS A 51 -17.64 39.94 -26.67
C LYS A 51 -18.04 38.49 -26.38
N VAL A 52 -19.30 38.25 -26.01
CA VAL A 52 -19.86 36.91 -25.81
C VAL A 52 -21.20 36.77 -26.52
N GLU A 53 -21.40 35.67 -27.22
CA GLU A 53 -22.60 35.39 -28.02
C GLU A 53 -23.14 33.99 -27.69
N VAL A 54 -24.45 33.84 -27.56
CA VAL A 54 -25.14 32.53 -27.43
C VAL A 54 -25.32 31.91 -28.78
N ILE A 55 -24.80 30.70 -28.98
CA ILE A 55 -24.97 29.88 -30.18
C ILE A 55 -25.84 28.67 -29.87
N ASP A 56 -26.88 28.44 -30.61
CA ASP A 56 -27.71 27.21 -30.51
C ASP A 56 -26.88 26.01 -30.99
N SER A 57 -26.63 25.04 -30.10
CA SER A 57 -25.74 23.89 -30.39
C SER A 57 -26.24 23.01 -31.53
N LYS A 58 -27.58 22.90 -31.70
CA LYS A 58 -28.18 22.05 -32.71
C LYS A 58 -28.14 22.69 -34.13
N THR A 59 -28.33 23.99 -34.21
CA THR A 59 -28.45 24.72 -35.50
C THR A 59 -27.20 25.49 -35.88
N ASN A 60 -26.26 25.67 -34.98
CA ASN A 60 -25.09 26.52 -35.11
C ASN A 60 -25.39 28.01 -35.38
N LYS A 61 -26.61 28.47 -35.10
CA LYS A 61 -27.02 29.84 -35.36
C LYS A 61 -26.87 30.72 -34.13
N LEU A 62 -26.50 31.95 -34.36
CA LEU A 62 -26.52 33.00 -33.36
C LEU A 62 -27.92 33.17 -32.80
N VAL A 63 -28.04 33.15 -31.47
CA VAL A 63 -29.27 33.35 -30.73
C VAL A 63 -29.35 34.77 -30.20
N ALA A 64 -28.29 35.23 -29.55
CA ALA A 64 -28.21 36.58 -28.97
C ALA A 64 -26.75 36.95 -28.61
N ASP A 65 -26.46 38.26 -28.60
CA ASP A 65 -25.28 38.83 -27.99
C ASP A 65 -25.52 39.08 -26.51
N LEU A 66 -24.54 38.73 -25.63
CA LEU A 66 -24.59 39.08 -24.22
C LEU A 66 -24.09 40.51 -24.00
N ASN A 67 -24.79 41.23 -23.14
CA ASN A 67 -24.37 42.55 -22.73
C ASN A 67 -23.34 42.42 -21.58
N ARG A 68 -22.26 43.23 -21.65
CA ARG A 68 -21.28 43.30 -20.56
C ARG A 68 -21.89 44.04 -19.36
N ILE A 69 -21.89 43.41 -18.20
CA ILE A 69 -22.46 43.92 -16.94
C ILE A 69 -21.35 44.53 -16.11
N ASP A 70 -20.16 43.91 -16.11
CA ASP A 70 -19.02 44.39 -15.35
C ASP A 70 -17.72 44.31 -16.13
N GLN A 71 -16.76 45.17 -15.82
CA GLN A 71 -15.44 45.24 -16.47
C GLN A 71 -14.63 43.97 -16.22
N ALA A 72 -14.86 43.28 -15.11
CA ALA A 72 -14.20 41.99 -14.81
C ALA A 72 -14.63 40.84 -15.72
N GLY A 73 -15.66 41.03 -16.58
CA GLY A 73 -16.05 40.04 -17.57
C GLY A 73 -17.34 39.27 -17.24
N LEU A 74 -18.25 39.88 -16.48
CA LEU A 74 -19.61 39.36 -16.32
C LEU A 74 -20.50 39.81 -17.48
N PHE A 75 -21.19 38.85 -18.10
CA PHE A 75 -22.09 39.07 -19.25
C PHE A 75 -23.48 38.51 -18.96
N GLU A 76 -24.53 39.18 -19.47
CA GLU A 76 -25.93 38.77 -19.29
C GLU A 76 -26.74 39.06 -20.55
N VAL A 77 -27.68 38.15 -20.91
CA VAL A 77 -28.70 38.40 -21.95
C VAL A 77 -30.04 37.78 -21.59
N LYS A 78 -31.11 38.50 -21.92
CA LYS A 78 -32.52 38.01 -21.85
C LYS A 78 -32.95 37.45 -23.17
N LEU A 79 -33.45 36.20 -23.17
CA LEU A 79 -33.99 35.51 -24.36
C LEU A 79 -35.50 35.53 -24.33
N GLY A 80 -36.10 36.69 -24.53
CA GLY A 80 -37.56 36.92 -24.34
C GLY A 80 -38.51 36.11 -25.23
N ARG A 81 -38.04 35.51 -26.33
CA ARG A 81 -38.85 34.67 -27.25
C ARG A 81 -38.75 33.17 -26.97
N ARG A 82 -37.77 32.72 -26.21
CA ARG A 82 -37.56 31.30 -25.85
C ARG A 82 -38.04 31.07 -24.41
N ARG A 83 -38.83 30.02 -24.22
CA ARG A 83 -39.43 29.66 -22.90
C ARG A 83 -38.82 28.40 -22.32
N ASN A 84 -38.30 27.51 -23.17
CA ASN A 84 -37.73 26.22 -22.77
C ASN A 84 -36.21 26.28 -22.93
N ALA A 85 -35.48 25.74 -21.97
CA ALA A 85 -34.03 25.56 -22.02
C ALA A 85 -33.64 24.75 -23.27
N PHE A 86 -32.48 25.02 -23.81
CA PHE A 86 -31.92 24.35 -24.98
C PHE A 86 -30.41 24.27 -24.86
N ASN A 87 -29.79 23.33 -25.55
CA ASN A 87 -28.35 23.17 -25.56
C ASN A 87 -27.72 24.31 -26.37
N TYR A 88 -26.79 25.00 -25.78
CA TYR A 88 -26.10 26.15 -26.37
C TYR A 88 -24.60 26.09 -26.14
N ARG A 89 -23.87 26.86 -26.93
CA ARG A 89 -22.44 27.16 -26.76
C ARG A 89 -22.25 28.67 -26.69
N LEU A 90 -21.12 29.09 -26.16
CA LEU A 90 -20.73 30.49 -26.16
C LEU A 90 -19.65 30.71 -27.22
N ARG A 91 -19.87 31.70 -28.10
CA ARG A 91 -18.80 32.27 -28.93
C ARG A 91 -18.22 33.43 -28.16
N VAL A 92 -16.96 33.28 -27.78
CA VAL A 92 -16.24 34.22 -26.95
C VAL A 92 -15.13 34.88 -27.78
N SER A 93 -15.15 36.19 -27.90
CA SER A 93 -14.09 36.96 -28.56
C SER A 93 -13.18 37.58 -27.47
N TYR A 94 -11.93 37.28 -27.58
CA TYR A 94 -10.84 37.90 -26.85
C TYR A 94 -10.13 38.92 -27.77
N THR A 95 -9.10 39.60 -27.26
CA THR A 95 -8.36 40.62 -28.09
C THR A 95 -7.63 39.93 -29.24
N SER A 96 -7.13 38.69 -29.05
CA SER A 96 -6.28 37.97 -30.01
C SER A 96 -7.03 36.92 -30.83
N GLU A 97 -8.14 36.39 -30.33
CA GLU A 97 -8.84 35.25 -30.94
C GLU A 97 -10.33 35.21 -30.63
N THR A 98 -11.06 34.35 -31.35
CA THR A 98 -12.47 34.04 -31.04
C THR A 98 -12.63 32.52 -30.95
N LEU A 99 -13.16 32.06 -29.83
CA LEU A 99 -13.35 30.65 -29.48
C LEU A 99 -14.85 30.32 -29.42
N ILE A 100 -15.22 29.06 -29.69
CA ILE A 100 -16.55 28.53 -29.38
C ILE A 100 -16.32 27.51 -28.25
N ILE A 101 -16.89 27.79 -27.07
CA ILE A 101 -16.74 26.96 -25.88
C ILE A 101 -18.10 26.40 -25.43
N GLU A 102 -18.09 25.24 -24.80
CA GLU A 102 -19.22 24.73 -24.03
C GLU A 102 -19.26 25.47 -22.68
N ASP A 103 -20.42 25.85 -22.21
CA ASP A 103 -20.60 26.47 -20.90
C ASP A 103 -20.66 25.41 -19.81
N PRO A 104 -19.70 25.31 -18.88
CA PRO A 104 -19.71 24.31 -17.81
C PRO A 104 -20.91 24.43 -16.86
N TYR A 105 -21.45 25.63 -16.71
CA TYR A 105 -22.55 25.90 -15.80
C TYR A 105 -23.94 25.49 -16.36
N ARG A 106 -24.01 24.97 -17.58
CA ARG A 106 -25.27 24.44 -18.14
C ARG A 106 -25.53 22.98 -17.76
N TYR A 107 -24.55 22.28 -17.23
CA TYR A 107 -24.67 20.85 -16.93
C TYR A 107 -25.33 20.61 -15.57
N PRO A 108 -26.19 19.56 -15.45
CA PRO A 108 -26.78 19.19 -14.18
C PRO A 108 -25.75 18.58 -13.23
N SER A 109 -26.16 18.35 -11.97
CA SER A 109 -25.42 17.49 -11.05
C SER A 109 -25.32 16.07 -11.62
N LEU A 110 -24.14 15.46 -11.49
CA LEU A 110 -23.86 14.08 -11.92
C LEU A 110 -23.64 13.15 -10.72
N VAL A 111 -23.45 13.69 -9.52
CA VAL A 111 -23.33 12.91 -8.28
C VAL A 111 -24.73 12.44 -7.85
N LYS A 112 -24.84 11.18 -7.44
CA LYS A 112 -26.10 10.59 -6.96
C LYS A 112 -26.30 10.86 -5.48
N GLU A 113 -27.54 11.07 -5.07
CA GLU A 113 -27.89 11.26 -3.66
C GLU A 113 -27.54 10.04 -2.79
N GLU A 114 -27.65 8.83 -3.35
CA GLU A 114 -27.28 7.59 -2.68
C GLU A 114 -25.77 7.55 -2.34
N ASP A 115 -24.92 7.95 -3.29
CA ASP A 115 -23.47 7.99 -3.11
C ASP A 115 -23.09 9.00 -2.00
N LEU A 116 -23.75 10.18 -2.00
CA LEU A 116 -23.57 11.18 -0.96
C LEU A 116 -23.99 10.67 0.43
N TYR A 117 -25.15 9.99 0.49
CA TYR A 117 -25.65 9.43 1.74
C TYR A 117 -24.67 8.39 2.33
N LEU A 118 -24.31 7.38 1.54
CA LEU A 118 -23.39 6.33 1.99
C LEU A 118 -22.01 6.87 2.38
N PHE A 119 -21.54 7.90 1.66
CA PHE A 119 -20.28 8.56 1.97
C PHE A 119 -20.31 9.24 3.35
N CYS A 120 -21.35 10.00 3.65
CA CYS A 120 -21.52 10.66 4.94
C CYS A 120 -21.79 9.69 6.11
N GLU A 121 -22.37 8.50 5.82
CA GLU A 121 -22.57 7.44 6.82
C GLU A 121 -21.30 6.62 7.12
N GLY A 122 -20.22 6.82 6.37
CA GLY A 122 -18.98 6.03 6.54
C GLY A 122 -19.06 4.61 5.98
N THR A 123 -20.06 4.35 5.14
CA THR A 123 -20.35 3.00 4.63
C THR A 123 -20.10 2.84 3.13
N HIS A 124 -19.65 3.89 2.45
CA HIS A 124 -19.36 3.83 1.03
C HIS A 124 -18.01 3.13 0.79
N GLU A 125 -18.03 1.97 0.12
CA GLU A 125 -16.87 1.10 -0.07
C GLU A 125 -16.15 1.30 -1.39
N GLN A 126 -16.66 2.15 -2.26
CA GLN A 126 -16.16 2.36 -3.63
C GLN A 126 -16.26 3.83 -4.05
N VAL A 127 -15.84 4.75 -3.15
CA VAL A 127 -15.87 6.21 -3.46
C VAL A 127 -15.04 6.56 -4.70
N TYR A 128 -14.05 5.76 -5.04
CA TYR A 128 -13.23 5.90 -6.24
C TYR A 128 -14.01 5.77 -7.56
N GLN A 129 -15.26 5.33 -7.55
CA GLN A 129 -16.11 5.27 -8.76
C GLN A 129 -16.71 6.62 -9.14
N TRP A 130 -16.72 7.59 -8.23
CA TRP A 130 -17.36 8.88 -8.46
C TRP A 130 -16.61 10.09 -7.88
N MET A 131 -15.79 9.92 -6.82
CA MET A 131 -14.87 10.95 -6.33
C MET A 131 -13.62 11.03 -7.20
N GLY A 132 -12.97 12.20 -7.22
CA GLY A 132 -11.81 12.45 -8.07
C GLY A 132 -12.18 12.95 -9.45
N ASN A 133 -11.48 12.47 -10.47
CA ASN A 133 -11.69 12.85 -11.85
C ASN A 133 -12.16 11.66 -12.71
N HIS A 134 -13.24 11.85 -13.48
CA HIS A 134 -13.81 10.80 -14.32
C HIS A 134 -14.17 11.33 -15.70
N GLU A 135 -13.70 10.68 -16.76
CA GLU A 135 -14.19 10.98 -18.10
C GLU A 135 -15.69 10.68 -18.21
N LYS A 136 -16.44 11.63 -18.72
CA LYS A 136 -17.89 11.50 -18.94
C LYS A 136 -18.29 12.08 -20.30
N GLU A 137 -19.37 11.59 -20.82
CA GLU A 137 -20.04 12.19 -21.99
C GLU A 137 -21.44 12.65 -21.57
N VAL A 138 -21.66 13.97 -21.56
CA VAL A 138 -22.94 14.58 -21.19
C VAL A 138 -23.44 15.40 -22.36
N ASP A 139 -24.69 15.16 -22.80
CA ASP A 139 -25.28 15.81 -23.97
C ASP A 139 -24.44 15.69 -25.27
N ASN A 140 -23.81 14.55 -25.50
CA ASN A 140 -22.81 14.26 -26.56
C ASN A 140 -21.56 15.15 -26.54
N VAL A 141 -21.21 15.68 -25.37
CA VAL A 141 -19.99 16.43 -25.16
C VAL A 141 -19.10 15.64 -24.17
N LYS A 142 -17.90 15.30 -24.63
CA LYS A 142 -16.91 14.64 -23.78
C LYS A 142 -16.21 15.68 -22.89
N GLY A 143 -15.84 15.25 -21.70
CA GLY A 143 -15.12 16.07 -20.74
C GLY A 143 -14.83 15.28 -19.47
N THR A 144 -14.38 15.99 -18.45
CA THR A 144 -14.04 15.39 -17.16
C THR A 144 -14.99 15.92 -16.06
N HIS A 145 -15.53 15.01 -15.29
CA HIS A 145 -16.28 15.29 -14.08
C HIS A 145 -15.32 15.25 -12.88
N PHE A 146 -15.22 16.35 -12.15
CA PHE A 146 -14.41 16.51 -10.95
C PHE A 146 -15.30 16.51 -9.73
N VAL A 147 -14.93 15.74 -8.72
CA VAL A 147 -15.66 15.66 -7.45
C VAL A 147 -14.67 15.62 -6.29
N VAL A 148 -14.86 16.47 -5.29
CA VAL A 148 -13.98 16.56 -4.11
C VAL A 148 -14.78 16.89 -2.85
N TRP A 149 -14.30 16.43 -1.70
CA TRP A 149 -14.89 16.71 -0.40
C TRP A 149 -14.13 17.83 0.32
N ALA A 150 -14.85 18.91 0.62
CA ALA A 150 -14.31 20.10 1.32
C ALA A 150 -15.47 20.82 2.06
N PRO A 151 -15.94 20.28 3.19
CA PRO A 151 -17.17 20.71 3.84
C PRO A 151 -17.11 22.16 4.36
N ASP A 152 -15.96 22.60 4.87
CA ASP A 152 -15.77 23.93 5.45
C ASP A 152 -15.30 24.96 4.42
N ALA A 153 -15.09 24.56 3.17
CA ALA A 153 -14.76 25.49 2.11
C ALA A 153 -15.92 26.45 1.81
N SER A 154 -15.61 27.74 1.63
CA SER A 154 -16.52 28.73 1.07
C SER A 154 -16.54 28.67 -0.46
N ARG A 155 -15.45 28.22 -1.10
CA ARG A 155 -15.31 28.02 -2.54
C ARG A 155 -14.32 26.91 -2.85
N VAL A 156 -14.60 26.13 -3.89
CA VAL A 156 -13.66 25.22 -4.52
C VAL A 156 -13.68 25.46 -6.03
N SER A 157 -12.52 25.56 -6.65
CA SER A 157 -12.38 25.71 -8.11
C SER A 157 -11.36 24.71 -8.63
N VAL A 158 -11.62 24.14 -9.82
CA VAL A 158 -10.65 23.34 -10.54
C VAL A 158 -9.72 24.26 -11.33
N VAL A 159 -8.42 24.16 -11.15
CA VAL A 159 -7.41 24.97 -11.83
C VAL A 159 -6.38 24.12 -12.57
N GLY A 160 -5.90 24.62 -13.68
CA GLY A 160 -4.92 23.96 -14.53
C GLY A 160 -4.53 24.86 -15.72
N ASP A 161 -3.72 24.37 -16.64
CA ASP A 161 -3.33 25.14 -17.83
C ASP A 161 -4.53 25.57 -18.68
N PHE A 162 -5.63 24.78 -18.66
CA PHE A 162 -6.87 25.06 -19.39
C PHE A 162 -7.61 26.33 -18.93
N ASN A 163 -7.23 26.90 -17.79
CA ASN A 163 -7.80 28.16 -17.27
C ASN A 163 -6.72 29.05 -16.64
N TYR A 164 -5.47 28.91 -17.06
CA TYR A 164 -4.33 29.71 -16.58
C TYR A 164 -4.12 29.66 -15.08
N TRP A 165 -4.55 28.59 -14.40
CA TRP A 165 -4.48 28.42 -12.95
C TRP A 165 -5.26 29.48 -12.15
N ASP A 166 -6.29 30.09 -12.77
CA ASP A 166 -7.11 31.15 -12.18
C ASP A 166 -8.39 30.55 -11.57
N GLY A 167 -8.47 30.52 -10.24
CA GLY A 167 -9.60 29.95 -9.51
C GLY A 167 -10.91 30.76 -9.60
N ARG A 168 -10.93 31.91 -10.30
CA ARG A 168 -12.19 32.61 -10.61
C ARG A 168 -12.97 31.90 -11.69
N HIS A 169 -12.30 31.08 -12.52
CA HIS A 169 -12.92 30.18 -13.45
C HIS A 169 -13.29 28.86 -12.77
N HIS A 170 -14.21 28.11 -13.36
CA HIS A 170 -14.57 26.75 -13.00
C HIS A 170 -14.82 26.51 -11.52
N VAL A 171 -15.55 27.46 -10.90
CA VAL A 171 -16.04 27.32 -9.51
C VAL A 171 -17.05 26.18 -9.46
N MET A 172 -16.85 25.26 -8.53
CA MET A 172 -17.63 24.02 -8.40
C MET A 172 -18.98 24.26 -7.69
N ARG A 173 -19.93 23.36 -7.93
CA ARG A 173 -21.21 23.29 -7.20
C ARG A 173 -20.99 22.59 -5.86
N LYS A 174 -21.48 23.18 -4.77
CA LYS A 174 -21.51 22.55 -3.44
C LYS A 174 -22.79 21.74 -3.26
N HIS A 175 -22.65 20.55 -2.64
CA HIS A 175 -23.74 19.79 -2.03
C HIS A 175 -23.75 20.10 -0.52
N PRO A 176 -24.61 21.01 -0.03
CA PRO A 176 -24.48 21.55 1.34
C PRO A 176 -24.60 20.49 2.44
N GLY A 177 -25.39 19.43 2.21
CA GLY A 177 -25.62 18.37 3.19
C GLY A 177 -24.41 17.44 3.41
N SER A 178 -23.53 17.31 2.43
CA SER A 178 -22.37 16.40 2.47
C SER A 178 -21.02 17.13 2.46
N GLY A 179 -20.99 18.41 2.06
CA GLY A 179 -19.74 19.14 1.85
C GLY A 179 -18.96 18.70 0.60
N VAL A 180 -19.60 17.94 -0.29
CA VAL A 180 -19.02 17.52 -1.58
C VAL A 180 -19.19 18.63 -2.61
N TRP A 181 -18.19 18.81 -3.46
CA TRP A 181 -18.16 19.75 -4.56
C TRP A 181 -17.99 19.03 -5.88
N GLU A 182 -18.70 19.46 -6.92
CA GLU A 182 -18.60 18.88 -8.27
C GLU A 182 -18.60 19.92 -9.37
N ILE A 183 -17.98 19.58 -10.51
CA ILE A 183 -18.14 20.29 -11.78
C ILE A 183 -17.83 19.33 -12.95
N PHE A 184 -18.59 19.44 -14.05
CA PHE A 184 -18.24 18.82 -15.32
C PHE A 184 -17.56 19.85 -16.22
N LEU A 185 -16.31 19.59 -16.60
CA LEU A 185 -15.55 20.45 -17.53
C LEU A 185 -15.50 19.83 -18.92
N PRO A 186 -16.24 20.39 -19.88
CA PRO A 186 -16.22 19.91 -21.25
C PRO A 186 -14.86 20.14 -21.91
N ASN A 187 -14.42 19.18 -22.73
CA ASN A 187 -13.18 19.22 -23.51
C ASN A 187 -11.87 19.28 -22.66
N VAL A 188 -11.96 19.06 -21.35
CA VAL A 188 -10.79 18.82 -20.51
C VAL A 188 -10.58 17.31 -20.43
N ASN A 189 -9.45 16.82 -20.97
CA ASN A 189 -9.24 15.40 -21.26
C ASN A 189 -8.04 14.82 -20.54
N ALA A 190 -7.87 13.49 -20.65
CA ALA A 190 -6.74 12.75 -20.09
C ALA A 190 -5.37 13.36 -20.48
N GLY A 191 -4.42 13.28 -19.55
CA GLY A 191 -3.09 13.87 -19.64
C GLY A 191 -2.98 15.30 -19.08
N THR A 192 -4.11 15.99 -18.89
CA THR A 192 -4.15 17.34 -18.31
C THR A 192 -3.83 17.30 -16.82
N SER A 193 -2.98 18.22 -16.37
CA SER A 193 -2.67 18.44 -14.96
C SER A 193 -3.65 19.43 -14.34
N TYR A 194 -4.04 19.18 -13.09
CA TYR A 194 -4.96 20.04 -12.35
C TYR A 194 -4.71 20.01 -10.85
N LYS A 195 -5.22 21.03 -10.16
CA LYS A 195 -5.34 21.13 -8.70
C LYS A 195 -6.68 21.73 -8.32
N TYR A 196 -6.95 21.77 -7.03
CA TYR A 196 -8.04 22.56 -6.45
C TYR A 196 -7.50 23.85 -5.84
N GLU A 197 -8.09 25.00 -6.20
CA GLU A 197 -7.97 26.24 -5.45
C GLU A 197 -9.15 26.33 -4.50
N ILE A 198 -8.85 26.33 -3.20
CA ILE A 198 -9.84 26.29 -2.13
C ILE A 198 -9.78 27.59 -1.35
N SER A 199 -10.93 28.22 -1.09
CA SER A 199 -11.07 29.29 -0.09
C SER A 199 -11.70 28.69 1.17
N ASP A 200 -11.09 28.97 2.33
CA ASP A 200 -11.61 28.52 3.62
C ASP A 200 -12.93 29.22 3.99
N LYS A 201 -13.49 28.88 5.15
CA LYS A 201 -14.73 29.49 5.67
C LYS A 201 -14.65 31.02 5.90
N ASN A 202 -13.43 31.56 5.97
CA ASN A 202 -13.17 32.99 6.12
C ASN A 202 -12.82 33.68 4.80
N GLU A 203 -13.00 32.98 3.67
CA GLU A 203 -12.69 33.43 2.32
C GLU A 203 -11.17 33.62 2.03
N HIS A 204 -10.28 33.03 2.85
CA HIS A 204 -8.84 33.03 2.57
C HIS A 204 -8.49 31.90 1.61
N ILE A 205 -7.78 32.24 0.55
CA ILE A 205 -7.28 31.25 -0.42
C ILE A 205 -6.18 30.41 0.25
N GLN A 206 -6.39 29.09 0.24
CA GLN A 206 -5.41 28.12 0.72
C GLN A 206 -4.36 27.81 -0.35
N PRO A 207 -3.21 27.21 0.00
CA PRO A 207 -2.29 26.63 -0.97
C PRO A 207 -3.03 25.68 -1.92
N LEU A 208 -2.61 25.64 -3.19
CA LEU A 208 -3.25 24.77 -4.18
C LEU A 208 -3.14 23.31 -3.77
N LYS A 209 -4.27 22.61 -3.67
CA LYS A 209 -4.37 21.22 -3.23
C LYS A 209 -4.37 20.23 -4.38
N ALA A 210 -3.60 19.17 -4.26
CA ALA A 210 -3.77 17.99 -5.10
C ALA A 210 -5.11 17.30 -4.77
N ASP A 211 -5.62 16.52 -5.69
CA ASP A 211 -6.85 15.77 -5.47
C ASP A 211 -6.57 14.55 -4.58
N PRO A 212 -7.24 14.41 -3.42
CA PRO A 212 -7.07 13.25 -2.53
C PRO A 212 -7.45 11.91 -3.18
N TYR A 213 -8.31 11.96 -4.21
CA TYR A 213 -8.78 10.81 -4.97
C TYR A 213 -8.11 10.70 -6.35
N ALA A 214 -6.99 11.37 -6.56
CA ALA A 214 -6.27 11.31 -7.84
C ALA A 214 -5.83 9.89 -8.15
N PHE A 215 -6.08 9.44 -9.38
CA PHE A 215 -5.64 8.13 -9.89
C PHE A 215 -4.26 8.19 -10.55
N SER A 216 -3.73 9.38 -10.74
CA SER A 216 -2.38 9.65 -11.24
C SER A 216 -1.93 11.03 -10.79
N MET A 217 -0.65 11.17 -10.52
CA MET A 217 -0.02 12.43 -10.11
C MET A 217 1.24 12.70 -10.94
N GLN A 218 1.72 13.94 -10.90
CA GLN A 218 3.04 14.27 -11.39
C GLN A 218 4.10 13.76 -10.43
N LEU A 219 5.28 13.46 -10.97
CA LEU A 219 6.46 13.17 -10.14
C LEU A 219 6.98 14.45 -9.46
N ALA A 220 7.47 14.30 -8.23
CA ALA A 220 8.19 15.38 -7.57
C ALA A 220 9.37 15.90 -8.43
N PRO A 221 9.62 17.21 -8.43
CA PRO A 221 9.09 18.25 -7.54
C PRO A 221 7.70 18.78 -7.93
N GLU A 222 7.15 18.32 -9.03
CA GLU A 222 5.79 18.70 -9.45
C GLU A 222 4.76 18.06 -8.51
N THR A 223 3.59 18.71 -8.36
CA THR A 223 2.65 18.36 -7.30
C THR A 223 1.18 18.31 -7.77
N ALA A 224 0.93 18.34 -9.08
CA ALA A 224 -0.42 18.32 -9.60
C ALA A 224 -0.94 16.89 -9.80
N SER A 225 -2.23 16.73 -9.64
CA SER A 225 -2.98 15.57 -10.07
C SER A 225 -3.12 15.54 -11.59
N LYS A 226 -3.25 14.36 -12.18
CA LYS A 226 -3.42 14.19 -13.63
C LYS A 226 -4.72 13.48 -13.92
N ILE A 227 -5.42 13.95 -14.96
CA ILE A 227 -6.58 13.27 -15.49
C ILE A 227 -6.08 12.02 -16.22
N ILE A 228 -6.67 10.87 -15.90
CA ILE A 228 -6.42 9.62 -16.62
C ILE A 228 -7.63 9.25 -17.48
N GLN A 229 -7.37 8.52 -18.53
CA GLN A 229 -8.43 7.85 -19.29
C GLN A 229 -8.91 6.64 -18.49
N ASP A 230 -10.19 6.31 -18.63
CA ASP A 230 -10.74 5.07 -18.08
C ASP A 230 -9.91 3.88 -18.55
N SER A 231 -9.60 2.97 -17.64
CA SER A 231 -8.74 1.82 -17.93
C SER A 231 -9.29 0.96 -19.05
N GLN A 232 -8.44 0.67 -20.03
CA GLN A 232 -8.74 -0.26 -21.12
C GLN A 232 -7.95 -1.58 -20.95
N TYR A 233 -7.34 -1.79 -19.76
CA TYR A 233 -6.52 -2.97 -19.51
C TYR A 233 -7.36 -4.25 -19.57
N GLN A 234 -6.85 -5.25 -20.29
CA GLN A 234 -7.49 -6.56 -20.44
C GLN A 234 -6.72 -7.59 -19.62
N TRP A 235 -7.23 -7.89 -18.44
CA TRP A 235 -6.63 -8.86 -17.52
C TRP A 235 -6.54 -10.26 -18.13
N GLN A 236 -5.41 -10.94 -17.92
CA GLN A 236 -5.14 -12.32 -18.36
C GLN A 236 -5.05 -13.29 -17.18
N ASP A 237 -5.29 -12.82 -15.97
CA ASP A 237 -5.10 -13.53 -14.69
C ASP A 237 -6.34 -14.28 -14.19
N LYS A 238 -7.32 -14.51 -15.04
CA LYS A 238 -8.61 -15.14 -14.67
C LYS A 238 -8.43 -16.45 -13.89
N GLN A 239 -7.48 -17.32 -14.31
CA GLN A 239 -7.23 -18.58 -13.63
C GLN A 239 -6.68 -18.37 -12.21
N TRP A 240 -5.82 -17.37 -12.03
CA TRP A 240 -5.30 -16.99 -10.72
C TRP A 240 -6.43 -16.52 -9.81
N MET A 241 -7.27 -15.61 -10.27
CA MET A 241 -8.38 -15.04 -9.51
C MET A 241 -9.41 -16.10 -9.10
N GLU A 242 -9.73 -17.05 -10.00
CA GLU A 242 -10.60 -18.19 -9.69
C GLU A 242 -9.96 -19.13 -8.65
N LYS A 243 -8.66 -19.43 -8.78
CA LYS A 243 -7.92 -20.22 -7.81
C LYS A 243 -7.86 -19.52 -6.45
N ARG A 244 -7.56 -18.21 -6.43
CA ARG A 244 -7.55 -17.41 -5.21
C ARG A 244 -8.88 -17.48 -4.48
N ALA A 245 -9.98 -17.29 -5.19
CA ALA A 245 -11.32 -17.27 -4.60
C ALA A 245 -11.81 -18.64 -4.08
N THR A 246 -11.33 -19.75 -4.65
CA THR A 246 -11.90 -21.09 -4.36
C THR A 246 -10.98 -22.02 -3.61
N SER A 247 -9.68 -21.87 -3.77
CA SER A 247 -8.67 -22.83 -3.27
C SER A 247 -7.47 -22.23 -2.57
N SER A 248 -7.42 -20.90 -2.40
CA SER A 248 -6.33 -20.32 -1.63
C SER A 248 -6.46 -20.72 -0.16
N ASN A 249 -5.40 -21.29 0.35
CA ASN A 249 -5.35 -21.80 1.70
C ASN A 249 -4.02 -21.37 2.34
N HIS A 250 -3.91 -20.07 2.57
CA HIS A 250 -2.68 -19.47 3.12
C HIS A 250 -2.32 -20.02 4.51
N TYR A 251 -3.32 -20.44 5.32
CA TYR A 251 -3.08 -21.02 6.65
C TYR A 251 -2.37 -22.37 6.55
N HIS A 252 -2.72 -23.19 5.57
CA HIS A 252 -2.21 -24.56 5.41
C HIS A 252 -1.32 -24.75 4.16
N GLY A 253 -1.10 -23.68 3.40
CA GLY A 253 -0.21 -23.67 2.25
C GLY A 253 1.16 -23.07 2.56
N PRO A 254 2.16 -23.35 1.74
CA PRO A 254 3.45 -22.69 1.86
C PRO A 254 3.32 -21.22 1.46
N VAL A 255 3.79 -20.33 2.31
CA VAL A 255 3.88 -18.88 2.02
C VAL A 255 5.29 -18.42 2.34
N SER A 256 6.01 -18.02 1.31
CA SER A 256 7.33 -17.40 1.38
C SER A 256 7.30 -16.11 0.58
N ILE A 257 7.50 -15.00 1.28
CA ILE A 257 7.31 -13.64 0.77
C ILE A 257 8.68 -13.01 0.51
N TYR A 258 8.84 -12.41 -0.66
CA TYR A 258 9.99 -11.59 -1.00
C TYR A 258 9.58 -10.12 -0.93
N GLU A 259 10.04 -9.39 0.09
CA GLU A 259 9.75 -7.98 0.26
C GLU A 259 10.70 -7.14 -0.59
N VAL A 260 10.14 -6.20 -1.37
CA VAL A 260 10.88 -5.47 -2.40
C VAL A 260 10.56 -3.98 -2.40
N HIS A 261 11.60 -3.15 -2.37
CA HIS A 261 11.54 -1.75 -2.77
C HIS A 261 11.88 -1.62 -4.25
N LEU A 262 10.89 -1.32 -5.09
CA LEU A 262 11.05 -1.32 -6.54
C LEU A 262 12.14 -0.36 -7.05
N GLY A 263 12.32 0.77 -6.35
CA GLY A 263 13.28 1.82 -6.75
C GLY A 263 14.76 1.48 -6.51
N SER A 264 15.05 0.43 -5.70
CA SER A 264 16.42 0.07 -5.36
C SER A 264 16.75 -1.42 -5.53
N TRP A 265 15.78 -2.24 -5.95
CA TRP A 265 16.07 -3.63 -6.31
C TRP A 265 17.12 -3.72 -7.41
N LYS A 266 16.90 -2.94 -8.49
CA LYS A 266 17.87 -2.80 -9.59
C LYS A 266 17.62 -1.48 -10.33
N ARG A 267 18.69 -0.84 -10.77
CA ARG A 267 18.63 0.36 -11.60
C ARG A 267 19.40 0.12 -12.89
N LYS A 268 19.00 0.77 -13.99
CA LYS A 268 19.73 0.74 -15.25
C LYS A 268 20.72 1.88 -15.31
N THR A 269 21.92 1.57 -15.77
CA THR A 269 22.95 2.55 -16.13
C THR A 269 22.83 2.88 -17.63
N GLY A 270 22.98 4.14 -18.02
CA GLY A 270 23.24 4.51 -19.40
C GLY A 270 22.16 5.28 -20.16
N ASP A 271 20.90 5.31 -19.72
CA ASP A 271 19.81 6.04 -20.38
C ASP A 271 19.17 7.10 -19.47
N GLY A 272 19.91 7.54 -18.49
CA GLY A 272 19.47 8.57 -17.53
C GLY A 272 19.58 9.98 -18.05
N ASP A 273 19.70 11.04 -17.52
CA ASP A 273 19.73 12.43 -17.97
C ASP A 273 20.49 12.67 -19.30
N ASP A 274 20.38 13.86 -19.87
CA ASP A 274 21.07 14.27 -21.11
C ASP A 274 22.61 14.09 -21.07
N ASN A 275 23.20 13.76 -19.91
CA ASN A 275 24.61 13.49 -19.70
C ASN A 275 24.96 11.99 -19.55
N GLY A 276 23.97 11.07 -19.51
CA GLY A 276 24.15 9.63 -19.58
C GLY A 276 24.83 8.97 -18.36
N HIS A 277 24.85 9.63 -17.20
CA HIS A 277 25.63 9.18 -16.04
C HIS A 277 24.83 8.77 -14.81
N SER A 278 23.54 9.12 -14.72
CA SER A 278 22.70 8.77 -13.56
C SER A 278 21.92 7.49 -13.81
N PRO A 279 21.94 6.51 -12.89
CA PRO A 279 21.10 5.31 -12.98
C PRO A 279 19.63 5.69 -12.88
N ARG A 280 18.79 5.16 -13.78
CA ARG A 280 17.33 5.32 -13.71
C ARG A 280 16.65 4.13 -13.08
N TYR A 281 15.43 4.33 -12.56
CA TYR A 281 14.54 3.27 -12.13
C TYR A 281 14.19 2.32 -13.29
N LEU A 282 13.96 1.05 -12.96
CA LEU A 282 13.25 0.13 -13.86
C LEU A 282 11.77 0.51 -13.91
N THR A 283 11.20 0.46 -15.10
CA THR A 283 9.75 0.61 -15.26
C THR A 283 9.01 -0.65 -14.77
N TYR A 284 7.70 -0.55 -14.46
CA TYR A 284 6.87 -1.71 -14.11
C TYR A 284 6.99 -2.84 -15.14
N ARG A 285 7.08 -2.51 -16.43
CA ARG A 285 7.27 -3.50 -17.51
C ARG A 285 8.65 -4.13 -17.53
N GLU A 286 9.69 -3.39 -17.15
CA GLU A 286 11.05 -3.92 -17.01
C GLU A 286 11.17 -4.79 -15.75
N LEU A 287 10.58 -4.35 -14.65
CA LEU A 287 10.45 -5.13 -13.40
C LEU A 287 9.73 -6.46 -13.65
N ALA A 288 8.64 -6.46 -14.44
CA ALA A 288 7.96 -7.69 -14.82
C ALA A 288 8.88 -8.68 -15.56
N LYS A 289 9.84 -8.20 -16.32
CA LYS A 289 10.78 -9.04 -17.08
C LYS A 289 11.97 -9.53 -16.27
N GLU A 290 12.38 -8.79 -15.24
CA GLU A 290 13.60 -9.07 -14.47
C GLU A 290 13.29 -9.61 -13.07
N LEU A 291 12.40 -8.95 -12.30
CA LEU A 291 12.09 -9.30 -10.92
C LEU A 291 11.23 -10.57 -10.83
N ILE A 292 10.19 -10.68 -11.66
CA ILE A 292 9.27 -11.84 -11.58
C ILE A 292 10.00 -13.17 -11.85
N PRO A 293 10.76 -13.33 -12.96
CA PRO A 293 11.52 -14.56 -13.17
C PRO A 293 12.53 -14.85 -12.06
N TYR A 294 13.15 -13.82 -11.49
CA TYR A 294 14.07 -13.96 -10.36
C TYR A 294 13.36 -14.53 -9.13
N ALA A 295 12.24 -13.92 -8.72
CA ALA A 295 11.49 -14.36 -7.54
C ALA A 295 10.96 -15.80 -7.70
N VAL A 296 10.50 -16.16 -8.90
CA VAL A 296 10.04 -17.52 -9.23
C VAL A 296 11.20 -18.52 -9.19
N ASP A 297 12.36 -18.20 -9.78
CA ASP A 297 13.56 -19.06 -9.72
C ASP A 297 14.04 -19.27 -8.28
N MET A 298 13.95 -18.22 -7.46
CA MET A 298 14.27 -18.28 -6.03
C MET A 298 13.23 -19.05 -5.20
N GLY A 299 12.11 -19.47 -5.79
CA GLY A 299 11.07 -20.25 -5.13
C GLY A 299 10.19 -19.47 -4.16
N PHE A 300 10.15 -18.13 -4.23
CA PHE A 300 9.18 -17.35 -3.47
C PHE A 300 7.77 -17.58 -4.01
N THR A 301 6.78 -17.49 -3.12
CA THR A 301 5.36 -17.67 -3.49
C THR A 301 4.65 -16.33 -3.67
N HIS A 302 5.15 -15.28 -3.04
CA HIS A 302 4.59 -13.94 -3.09
C HIS A 302 5.69 -12.88 -3.19
N LEU A 303 5.40 -11.79 -3.88
CA LEU A 303 6.09 -10.51 -3.69
C LEU A 303 5.31 -9.67 -2.69
N GLN A 304 5.99 -8.92 -1.84
CA GLN A 304 5.42 -7.82 -1.07
C GLN A 304 6.12 -6.54 -1.50
N LEU A 305 5.36 -5.63 -2.10
CA LEU A 305 5.91 -4.33 -2.50
C LEU A 305 5.84 -3.37 -1.33
N MET A 306 6.97 -2.73 -0.99
CA MET A 306 6.94 -1.53 -0.17
C MET A 306 6.04 -0.48 -0.83
N PRO A 307 5.53 0.55 -0.10
CA PRO A 307 4.42 1.36 -0.58
C PRO A 307 4.62 1.92 -1.99
N VAL A 308 3.64 1.70 -2.86
CA VAL A 308 3.61 2.20 -4.25
C VAL A 308 2.54 3.25 -4.49
N SER A 309 1.80 3.69 -3.47
CA SER A 309 1.00 4.91 -3.55
C SER A 309 1.90 6.11 -3.77
N GLU A 310 1.45 7.13 -4.53
CA GLU A 310 2.32 8.28 -4.86
C GLU A 310 2.73 9.07 -3.61
N TYR A 311 4.01 9.40 -3.53
CA TYR A 311 4.64 10.10 -2.39
C TYR A 311 5.63 11.17 -2.86
N PRO A 312 5.81 12.28 -2.08
CA PRO A 312 6.60 13.43 -2.52
C PRO A 312 8.11 13.26 -2.31
N PHE A 313 8.53 12.41 -1.36
CA PHE A 313 9.92 12.32 -0.90
C PHE A 313 10.46 10.89 -0.96
N ASP A 314 11.48 10.66 -1.78
CA ASP A 314 12.08 9.32 -1.99
C ASP A 314 12.63 8.70 -0.70
N GLY A 315 13.18 9.51 0.19
CA GLY A 315 13.69 9.06 1.49
C GLY A 315 12.62 8.57 2.48
N SER A 316 11.33 8.73 2.16
CA SER A 316 10.24 8.11 2.93
C SER A 316 9.98 6.66 2.51
N TRP A 317 10.61 6.17 1.45
CA TRP A 317 10.41 4.83 0.86
C TRP A 317 8.95 4.52 0.50
N GLY A 318 8.12 5.56 0.39
CA GLY A 318 6.69 5.47 0.14
C GLY A 318 5.80 5.49 1.39
N TYR A 319 6.36 5.51 2.60
CA TYR A 319 5.58 5.54 3.85
C TYR A 319 4.97 6.90 4.19
N GLN A 320 5.17 7.91 3.35
CA GLN A 320 4.50 9.22 3.47
C GLN A 320 3.68 9.53 2.21
N PRO A 321 2.62 8.75 1.92
CA PRO A 321 1.85 8.89 0.69
C PRO A 321 0.95 10.13 0.74
N ILE A 322 0.80 10.79 -0.43
CA ILE A 322 -0.18 11.87 -0.66
C ILE A 322 -1.25 11.47 -1.67
N GLY A 323 -0.96 10.52 -2.55
CA GLY A 323 -1.87 10.01 -3.57
C GLY A 323 -2.26 8.57 -3.31
N LEU A 324 -3.13 8.31 -2.32
CA LEU A 324 -3.48 6.94 -1.90
C LEU A 324 -4.08 6.10 -3.04
N PHE A 325 -4.76 6.72 -4.01
CA PHE A 325 -5.37 6.05 -5.16
C PHE A 325 -4.49 6.05 -6.42
N ALA A 326 -3.30 6.66 -6.37
CA ALA A 326 -2.41 6.75 -7.51
C ALA A 326 -1.21 5.81 -7.35
N PRO A 327 -1.02 4.79 -8.21
CA PRO A 327 0.27 4.12 -8.30
C PRO A 327 1.35 5.13 -8.66
N THR A 328 2.49 5.08 -7.96
CA THR A 328 3.57 6.05 -8.19
C THR A 328 4.02 6.06 -9.64
N ALA A 329 4.12 7.26 -10.19
CA ALA A 329 4.57 7.48 -11.57
C ALA A 329 6.08 7.23 -11.77
N ARG A 330 6.85 6.96 -10.69
CA ARG A 330 8.29 6.64 -10.76
C ARG A 330 8.62 5.47 -11.67
N PHE A 331 7.72 4.50 -11.74
CA PHE A 331 7.95 3.24 -12.45
C PHE A 331 7.07 3.10 -13.70
N GLY A 332 6.22 4.08 -14.00
CA GLY A 332 5.33 4.08 -15.16
C GLY A 332 3.89 4.46 -14.84
N THR A 333 2.98 4.06 -15.71
CA THR A 333 1.55 4.37 -15.59
C THR A 333 0.79 3.33 -14.73
N ALA A 334 -0.44 3.65 -14.34
CA ALA A 334 -1.34 2.70 -13.70
C ALA A 334 -1.60 1.45 -14.56
N GLU A 335 -1.68 1.60 -15.89
CA GLU A 335 -1.80 0.48 -16.84
C GLU A 335 -0.54 -0.40 -16.85
N ASP A 336 0.66 0.19 -16.69
CA ASP A 336 1.90 -0.56 -16.58
C ASP A 336 1.97 -1.32 -15.24
N PHE A 337 1.41 -0.76 -14.18
CA PHE A 337 1.31 -1.45 -12.90
C PHE A 337 0.33 -2.64 -12.99
N LYS A 338 -0.84 -2.47 -13.64
CA LYS A 338 -1.74 -3.60 -13.92
C LYS A 338 -1.05 -4.70 -14.71
N TYR A 339 -0.24 -4.33 -15.71
CA TYR A 339 0.56 -5.30 -16.47
C TYR A 339 1.54 -6.07 -15.57
N PHE A 340 2.19 -5.38 -14.61
CA PHE A 340 3.10 -6.01 -13.67
C PHE A 340 2.36 -7.02 -12.77
N VAL A 341 1.20 -6.66 -12.22
CA VAL A 341 0.37 -7.55 -11.39
C VAL A 341 -0.07 -8.78 -12.19
N ASP A 342 -0.62 -8.56 -13.38
CA ASP A 342 -1.06 -9.62 -14.29
C ASP A 342 0.07 -10.60 -14.65
N ALA A 343 1.28 -10.07 -14.87
CA ALA A 343 2.47 -10.87 -15.13
C ALA A 343 2.90 -11.72 -13.90
N CYS A 344 2.76 -11.18 -12.66
CA CYS A 344 2.98 -11.94 -11.43
C CYS A 344 2.02 -13.14 -11.35
N HIS A 345 0.73 -12.91 -11.54
CA HIS A 345 -0.30 -13.94 -11.48
C HIS A 345 -0.09 -15.03 -12.53
N ASN A 346 0.24 -14.65 -13.77
CA ASN A 346 0.52 -15.59 -14.85
C ASN A 346 1.81 -16.41 -14.62
N ALA A 347 2.74 -15.90 -13.80
CA ALA A 347 3.92 -16.63 -13.37
C ALA A 347 3.67 -17.50 -12.11
N GLY A 348 2.47 -17.49 -11.54
CA GLY A 348 2.12 -18.21 -10.32
C GLY A 348 2.58 -17.55 -9.03
N LEU A 349 2.86 -16.24 -9.07
CA LEU A 349 3.37 -15.45 -7.97
C LEU A 349 2.27 -14.49 -7.46
N GLY A 350 1.92 -14.57 -6.17
CA GLY A 350 1.00 -13.64 -5.53
C GLY A 350 1.66 -12.28 -5.28
N LEU A 351 0.85 -11.23 -5.18
CA LEU A 351 1.33 -9.87 -4.95
C LEU A 351 0.65 -9.23 -3.75
N LEU A 352 1.43 -8.89 -2.74
CA LEU A 352 1.02 -8.15 -1.56
C LEU A 352 1.49 -6.70 -1.67
N LEU A 353 0.70 -5.79 -1.13
CA LEU A 353 1.03 -4.37 -1.12
C LEU A 353 1.13 -3.86 0.31
N ASP A 354 2.17 -3.07 0.58
CA ASP A 354 2.30 -2.34 1.82
C ASP A 354 1.38 -1.12 1.78
N TRP A 355 0.42 -1.05 2.72
CA TRP A 355 -0.63 -0.05 2.79
C TRP A 355 -0.51 0.79 4.05
N VAL A 356 -0.49 2.11 3.90
CA VAL A 356 -0.22 3.08 4.96
C VAL A 356 -1.47 3.89 5.29
N PRO A 357 -2.42 3.36 6.07
CA PRO A 357 -3.63 4.09 6.47
C PRO A 357 -3.45 4.88 7.78
N GLY A 358 -2.29 4.76 8.44
CA GLY A 358 -2.06 5.31 9.77
C GLY A 358 -1.81 6.82 9.75
N HIS A 359 -1.09 7.30 8.76
CA HIS A 359 -0.60 8.68 8.74
C HIS A 359 -0.30 9.17 7.32
N PHE A 360 -0.08 10.48 7.18
CA PHE A 360 0.27 11.13 5.93
C PHE A 360 1.14 12.38 6.17
N PRO A 361 1.92 12.85 5.17
CA PRO A 361 2.85 13.94 5.34
C PRO A 361 2.15 15.30 5.48
N THR A 362 2.92 16.30 5.95
CA THR A 362 2.45 17.66 6.20
C THR A 362 2.57 18.59 4.99
N ASP A 363 2.89 18.07 3.82
CA ASP A 363 3.05 18.84 2.58
C ASP A 363 1.83 19.69 2.27
N GLU A 364 2.02 20.98 1.97
CA GLU A 364 0.94 21.96 1.80
C GLU A 364 -0.05 21.60 0.69
N HIS A 365 0.41 20.87 -0.34
CA HIS A 365 -0.43 20.41 -1.45
C HIS A 365 -1.19 19.12 -1.16
N GLY A 366 -0.88 18.44 -0.05
CA GLY A 366 -1.52 17.23 0.42
C GLY A 366 -2.84 17.47 1.14
N THR A 367 -3.29 16.44 1.88
CA THR A 367 -4.60 16.41 2.55
C THR A 367 -4.64 17.19 3.87
N GLY A 368 -3.48 17.51 4.47
CA GLY A 368 -3.42 18.29 5.71
C GLY A 368 -4.06 19.66 5.57
N LYS A 369 -4.95 20.01 6.50
CA LYS A 369 -5.77 21.25 6.49
C LYS A 369 -6.38 21.51 5.10
N PHE A 370 -7.01 20.49 4.53
CA PHE A 370 -7.35 20.46 3.12
C PHE A 370 -8.20 21.65 2.66
N ASP A 371 -9.21 22.01 3.40
CA ASP A 371 -10.08 23.16 3.12
C ASP A 371 -9.85 24.36 4.09
N GLY A 372 -8.68 24.39 4.72
CA GLY A 372 -8.33 25.34 5.77
C GLY A 372 -8.69 24.84 7.17
N SER A 373 -9.34 23.67 7.27
CA SER A 373 -9.66 22.99 8.53
C SER A 373 -9.14 21.54 8.52
N CYS A 374 -9.09 20.91 9.69
CA CYS A 374 -8.62 19.52 9.84
C CYS A 374 -9.75 18.56 9.51
N ILE A 375 -9.96 18.25 8.21
CA ILE A 375 -11.02 17.35 7.77
C ILE A 375 -10.56 15.89 7.65
N TYR A 376 -9.31 15.63 7.31
CA TYR A 376 -8.73 14.30 7.25
C TYR A 376 -8.04 13.91 8.55
N GLU A 377 -7.45 14.87 9.28
CA GLU A 377 -6.74 14.68 10.53
C GLU A 377 -7.54 15.21 11.74
N HIS A 378 -7.10 14.88 12.95
CA HIS A 378 -7.61 15.51 14.17
C HIS A 378 -7.03 16.93 14.34
N GLU A 379 -7.84 17.87 14.84
CA GLU A 379 -7.40 19.22 15.14
C GLU A 379 -6.45 19.27 16.35
N ASP A 380 -6.70 18.46 17.38
CA ASP A 380 -5.80 18.32 18.53
C ASP A 380 -4.57 17.49 18.18
N LEU A 381 -3.40 18.12 18.23
CA LEU A 381 -2.12 17.48 17.87
C LEU A 381 -1.76 16.27 18.75
N ARG A 382 -2.36 16.15 19.94
CA ARG A 382 -2.22 14.97 20.80
C ARG A 382 -2.88 13.72 20.21
N GLN A 383 -3.75 13.88 19.21
CA GLN A 383 -4.37 12.80 18.43
C GLN A 383 -4.03 12.87 16.95
N GLY A 384 -3.80 14.08 16.42
CA GLY A 384 -3.67 14.35 14.99
C GLY A 384 -2.24 14.43 14.46
N PHE A 385 -1.21 14.28 15.30
CA PHE A 385 0.18 14.42 14.86
C PHE A 385 1.10 13.37 15.49
N HIS A 386 1.94 12.75 14.67
CA HIS A 386 2.91 11.73 15.08
C HIS A 386 4.27 12.38 15.34
N PRO A 387 4.75 12.41 16.60
CA PRO A 387 5.99 13.13 16.94
C PRO A 387 7.25 12.52 16.31
N ASP A 388 7.33 11.18 16.22
CA ASP A 388 8.51 10.48 15.71
C ASP A 388 8.69 10.65 14.19
N TRP A 389 7.59 10.61 13.44
CA TRP A 389 7.60 10.65 11.97
C TRP A 389 7.28 12.01 11.39
N GLN A 390 6.91 13.00 12.23
CA GLN A 390 6.51 14.35 11.82
C GLN A 390 5.35 14.33 10.80
N THR A 391 4.39 13.41 10.98
CA THR A 391 3.26 13.17 10.08
C THR A 391 1.94 13.46 10.77
N LEU A 392 0.90 13.72 9.99
CA LEU A 392 -0.48 13.84 10.46
C LEU A 392 -1.13 12.46 10.60
N ILE A 393 -2.05 12.31 11.56
CA ILE A 393 -2.78 11.08 11.82
C ILE A 393 -4.23 11.28 11.35
N TYR A 394 -4.76 10.30 10.58
CA TYR A 394 -6.14 10.33 10.14
C TYR A 394 -7.14 10.35 11.30
N ASN A 395 -8.21 11.10 11.15
CA ASN A 395 -9.35 11.10 12.07
C ASN A 395 -10.27 9.89 11.75
N TYR A 396 -9.96 8.74 12.32
CA TYR A 396 -10.67 7.49 12.09
C TYR A 396 -12.13 7.51 12.55
N GLY A 397 -12.49 8.41 13.47
CA GLY A 397 -13.87 8.58 13.95
C GLY A 397 -14.76 9.35 12.97
N ARG A 398 -14.19 9.95 11.92
CA ARG A 398 -14.95 10.69 10.93
C ARG A 398 -15.46 9.78 9.81
N SER A 399 -16.76 9.73 9.61
CA SER A 399 -17.41 8.82 8.67
C SER A 399 -16.86 8.92 7.24
N GLU A 400 -16.61 10.14 6.76
CA GLU A 400 -16.09 10.38 5.41
C GLU A 400 -14.64 9.90 5.28
N VAL A 401 -13.85 9.99 6.36
CA VAL A 401 -12.47 9.43 6.41
C VAL A 401 -12.51 7.91 6.43
N GLN A 402 -13.47 7.31 7.14
CA GLN A 402 -13.70 5.85 7.08
C GLN A 402 -14.04 5.41 5.66
N SER A 403 -14.99 6.09 4.98
CA SER A 403 -15.31 5.80 3.57
C SER A 403 -14.09 5.95 2.66
N TYR A 404 -13.25 6.97 2.88
CA TYR A 404 -12.01 7.21 2.14
C TYR A 404 -11.03 6.04 2.27
N LEU A 405 -10.70 5.64 3.50
CA LEU A 405 -9.71 4.59 3.77
C LEU A 405 -10.22 3.19 3.41
N ILE A 406 -11.47 2.86 3.72
CA ILE A 406 -12.09 1.57 3.33
C ILE A 406 -12.12 1.43 1.81
N SER A 407 -12.54 2.48 1.11
CA SER A 407 -12.57 2.46 -0.34
C SER A 407 -11.18 2.37 -0.95
N ASN A 408 -10.17 2.96 -0.30
CA ASN A 408 -8.80 2.86 -0.76
C ASN A 408 -8.25 1.44 -0.66
N ALA A 409 -8.48 0.74 0.46
CA ALA A 409 -8.12 -0.67 0.57
C ALA A 409 -8.79 -1.51 -0.53
N ASN A 410 -10.11 -1.33 -0.72
CA ASN A 410 -10.85 -2.02 -1.77
C ASN A 410 -10.36 -1.67 -3.18
N TYR A 411 -9.95 -0.43 -3.42
CA TYR A 411 -9.43 0.01 -4.72
C TYR A 411 -8.21 -0.81 -5.16
N TRP A 412 -7.25 -1.03 -4.28
CA TRP A 412 -6.09 -1.85 -4.58
C TRP A 412 -6.45 -3.31 -4.83
N LEU A 413 -7.36 -3.86 -4.04
CA LEU A 413 -7.80 -5.25 -4.17
C LEU A 413 -8.66 -5.48 -5.43
N ASP A 414 -9.57 -4.53 -5.76
CA ASP A 414 -10.53 -4.65 -6.86
C ASP A 414 -9.96 -4.21 -8.21
N GLN A 415 -9.30 -3.03 -8.25
CA GLN A 415 -8.90 -2.40 -9.51
C GLN A 415 -7.52 -2.88 -9.99
N PHE A 416 -6.69 -3.35 -9.06
CA PHE A 416 -5.36 -3.87 -9.35
C PHE A 416 -5.19 -5.36 -9.05
N HIS A 417 -6.23 -6.06 -8.65
CA HIS A 417 -6.22 -7.49 -8.33
C HIS A 417 -5.18 -7.91 -7.30
N ILE A 418 -4.72 -6.99 -6.43
CA ILE A 418 -3.75 -7.27 -5.38
C ILE A 418 -4.23 -8.42 -4.48
N ASP A 419 -3.35 -9.34 -4.11
CA ASP A 419 -3.69 -10.55 -3.34
C ASP A 419 -3.73 -10.32 -1.83
N GLY A 420 -3.37 -9.15 -1.37
CA GLY A 420 -3.48 -8.79 0.04
C GLY A 420 -2.74 -7.51 0.39
N LEU A 421 -3.03 -7.00 1.57
CA LEU A 421 -2.43 -5.78 2.11
C LEU A 421 -1.67 -6.10 3.40
N ARG A 422 -0.43 -5.65 3.49
CA ARG A 422 0.27 -5.49 4.76
C ARG A 422 -0.04 -4.09 5.27
N VAL A 423 -0.67 -4.01 6.43
CA VAL A 423 -1.04 -2.74 7.06
C VAL A 423 0.10 -2.26 7.93
N ASP A 424 0.64 -1.11 7.58
CA ASP A 424 1.78 -0.48 8.23
C ASP A 424 1.43 0.06 9.61
N ALA A 425 2.36 -0.10 10.55
CA ALA A 425 2.36 0.53 11.87
C ALA A 425 1.04 0.42 12.64
N VAL A 426 0.40 -0.75 12.63
CA VAL A 426 -0.91 -0.97 13.28
C VAL A 426 -0.87 -0.61 14.78
N ALA A 427 0.25 -0.84 15.47
CA ALA A 427 0.41 -0.45 16.87
C ALA A 427 0.19 1.06 17.08
N SER A 428 0.66 1.90 16.17
CA SER A 428 0.47 3.37 16.24
C SER A 428 -0.97 3.79 16.06
N MET A 429 -1.76 2.99 15.36
CA MET A 429 -3.20 3.23 15.19
C MET A 429 -3.99 2.78 16.42
N LEU A 430 -3.62 1.66 17.05
CA LEU A 430 -4.35 1.05 18.17
C LEU A 430 -4.21 1.80 19.49
N TYR A 431 -3.10 2.52 19.69
CA TYR A 431 -2.79 3.14 20.98
C TYR A 431 -2.68 4.65 20.87
N LEU A 432 -3.51 5.35 21.64
CA LEU A 432 -3.52 6.83 21.73
C LEU A 432 -2.25 7.40 22.39
N ASP A 433 -1.57 6.59 23.21
CA ASP A 433 -0.32 6.91 23.90
C ASP A 433 0.94 6.45 23.16
N TYR A 434 0.81 5.96 21.92
CA TYR A 434 1.97 5.47 21.16
C TYR A 434 3.02 6.56 20.97
N SER A 435 4.28 6.27 21.39
CA SER A 435 5.42 7.22 21.36
C SER A 435 5.14 8.56 22.01
N ARG A 436 4.35 8.62 23.09
CA ARG A 436 3.97 9.84 23.80
C ARG A 436 4.21 9.71 25.29
N GLU A 437 4.54 10.84 25.92
CA GLU A 437 4.60 10.94 27.37
C GLU A 437 3.19 11.15 27.97
N ASP A 438 3.04 10.91 29.27
CA ASP A 438 1.73 10.92 29.98
C ASP A 438 0.85 12.14 29.74
N SER A 439 1.43 13.32 29.45
CA SER A 439 0.69 14.57 29.20
C SER A 439 0.44 14.88 27.73
N GLU A 440 0.92 14.04 26.81
CA GLU A 440 0.97 14.29 25.36
C GLU A 440 -0.09 13.54 24.56
N TRP A 441 -0.98 12.84 25.23
CA TRP A 441 -2.08 12.11 24.61
C TRP A 441 -3.42 12.32 25.32
N LEU A 442 -4.51 11.97 24.66
CA LEU A 442 -5.86 12.04 25.18
C LEU A 442 -6.45 10.63 25.34
N PRO A 443 -7.01 10.29 26.52
CA PRO A 443 -7.67 9.00 26.70
C PRO A 443 -8.95 8.91 25.88
N ASN A 444 -9.36 7.67 25.57
CA ASN A 444 -10.63 7.39 24.94
C ASN A 444 -11.82 7.71 25.88
N ILE A 445 -13.05 7.57 25.39
CA ILE A 445 -14.30 7.86 26.15
C ILE A 445 -14.46 7.06 27.44
N HIS A 446 -13.69 5.97 27.62
CA HIS A 446 -13.68 5.13 28.81
C HIS A 446 -12.48 5.41 29.73
N GLY A 447 -11.62 6.37 29.36
CA GLY A 447 -10.40 6.71 30.09
C GLY A 447 -9.22 5.79 29.79
N GLY A 448 -9.33 4.91 28.79
CA GLY A 448 -8.27 4.00 28.32
C GLY A 448 -7.40 4.60 27.22
N ARG A 449 -6.36 3.86 26.85
CA ARG A 449 -5.40 4.24 25.82
C ARG A 449 -5.70 3.65 24.43
N GLU A 450 -6.68 2.76 24.35
CA GLU A 450 -7.08 2.13 23.10
C GLU A 450 -7.80 3.15 22.21
N ASN A 451 -7.39 3.25 20.95
CA ASN A 451 -8.05 4.06 19.94
C ASN A 451 -9.24 3.29 19.36
N LEU A 452 -10.42 3.54 19.92
CA LEU A 452 -11.64 2.79 19.58
C LEU A 452 -12.06 2.99 18.13
N GLU A 453 -11.88 4.19 17.60
CA GLU A 453 -12.21 4.54 16.21
C GLU A 453 -11.28 3.79 15.21
N ALA A 454 -10.00 3.70 15.52
CA ALA A 454 -9.05 2.94 14.70
C ALA A 454 -9.32 1.43 14.74
N ILE A 455 -9.68 0.90 15.91
CA ILE A 455 -10.08 -0.51 16.07
C ILE A 455 -11.27 -0.81 15.17
N GLU A 456 -12.32 0.02 15.25
CA GLU A 456 -13.52 -0.13 14.43
C GLU A 456 -13.20 -0.07 12.93
N LEU A 457 -12.38 0.91 12.49
CA LEU A 457 -11.95 1.02 11.10
C LEU A 457 -11.23 -0.23 10.62
N LEU A 458 -10.25 -0.74 11.38
CA LEU A 458 -9.49 -1.95 11.01
C LEU A 458 -10.39 -3.18 10.90
N GLN A 459 -11.33 -3.35 11.83
CA GLN A 459 -12.32 -4.42 11.78
C GLN A 459 -13.21 -4.32 10.54
N GLN A 460 -13.66 -3.12 10.19
CA GLN A 460 -14.47 -2.88 8.99
C GLN A 460 -13.68 -3.13 7.70
N VAL A 461 -12.44 -2.64 7.61
CA VAL A 461 -11.55 -2.88 6.45
C VAL A 461 -11.35 -4.37 6.23
N ASN A 462 -10.95 -5.11 7.28
CA ASN A 462 -10.70 -6.54 7.18
C ASN A 462 -11.95 -7.33 6.79
N THR A 463 -13.07 -7.06 7.44
CA THR A 463 -14.35 -7.71 7.14
C THR A 463 -14.74 -7.52 5.67
N ARG A 464 -14.67 -6.29 5.17
CA ARG A 464 -15.07 -5.95 3.79
C ARG A 464 -14.09 -6.48 2.76
N ALA A 465 -12.78 -6.42 3.04
CA ALA A 465 -11.76 -6.98 2.18
C ALA A 465 -12.01 -8.48 1.94
N TYR A 466 -12.22 -9.27 2.98
CA TYR A 466 -12.48 -10.72 2.85
C TYR A 466 -13.83 -11.03 2.20
N LEU A 467 -14.87 -10.25 2.48
CA LEU A 467 -16.19 -10.47 1.88
C LEU A 467 -16.20 -10.20 0.37
N LYS A 468 -15.53 -9.13 -0.08
CA LYS A 468 -15.50 -8.76 -1.49
C LYS A 468 -14.43 -9.50 -2.30
N ASN A 469 -13.31 -9.80 -1.67
CA ASN A 469 -12.14 -10.37 -2.33
C ASN A 469 -11.75 -11.70 -1.66
N PRO A 470 -12.50 -12.79 -1.91
CA PRO A 470 -12.19 -14.10 -1.32
C PRO A 470 -10.75 -14.53 -1.59
N GLY A 471 -10.08 -15.02 -0.55
CA GLY A 471 -8.72 -15.54 -0.64
C GLY A 471 -7.61 -14.51 -0.58
N VAL A 472 -7.89 -13.24 -0.30
CA VAL A 472 -6.85 -12.24 -0.01
C VAL A 472 -6.18 -12.47 1.35
N MET A 473 -5.02 -11.84 1.55
CA MET A 473 -4.26 -11.87 2.81
C MET A 473 -4.22 -10.47 3.42
N MET A 474 -4.84 -10.28 4.58
CA MET A 474 -4.70 -9.06 5.38
C MET A 474 -3.67 -9.33 6.48
N ILE A 475 -2.56 -8.61 6.47
CA ILE A 475 -1.41 -8.84 7.34
C ILE A 475 -1.17 -7.58 8.18
N ALA A 476 -1.09 -7.72 9.51
CA ALA A 476 -0.78 -6.59 10.39
C ALA A 476 0.71 -6.53 10.71
N GLU A 477 1.32 -5.35 10.56
CA GLU A 477 2.52 -5.03 11.30
C GLU A 477 2.11 -4.47 12.66
N GLU A 478 2.10 -5.34 13.65
CA GLU A 478 1.74 -4.98 15.03
C GLU A 478 2.80 -5.54 15.99
N SER A 479 3.55 -4.64 16.64
CA SER A 479 4.73 -4.96 17.43
C SER A 479 4.45 -5.17 18.92
N THR A 480 3.21 -4.94 19.37
CA THR A 480 2.84 -5.03 20.79
C THR A 480 2.21 -6.37 21.15
N ALA A 481 1.83 -6.52 22.42
CA ALA A 481 1.11 -7.68 22.90
C ALA A 481 -0.43 -7.56 22.75
N TRP A 482 -0.92 -6.79 21.76
CA TRP A 482 -2.35 -6.69 21.49
C TRP A 482 -2.93 -8.06 21.18
N PRO A 483 -3.98 -8.52 21.92
CA PRO A 483 -4.50 -9.85 21.74
C PRO A 483 -5.49 -9.96 20.57
N GLY A 484 -5.44 -11.07 19.85
CA GLY A 484 -6.43 -11.39 18.82
C GLY A 484 -6.33 -10.53 17.57
N VAL A 485 -5.13 -10.08 17.18
CA VAL A 485 -4.92 -9.36 15.92
C VAL A 485 -5.40 -10.19 14.74
N SER A 486 -5.03 -11.48 14.69
CA SER A 486 -5.43 -12.42 13.63
C SER A 486 -6.65 -13.28 13.98
N LYS A 487 -7.44 -12.86 14.97
CA LYS A 487 -8.69 -13.49 15.34
C LYS A 487 -9.86 -12.84 14.61
N ALA A 488 -10.89 -13.61 14.29
CA ALA A 488 -12.09 -13.10 13.62
C ALA A 488 -12.78 -11.98 14.43
N VAL A 489 -13.39 -11.03 13.72
CA VAL A 489 -14.06 -9.87 14.35
C VAL A 489 -15.22 -10.33 15.24
N GLU A 490 -16.00 -11.31 14.79
CA GLU A 490 -17.10 -11.92 15.56
C GLU A 490 -16.65 -12.58 16.88
N ASP A 491 -15.39 -12.96 16.97
CA ASP A 491 -14.76 -13.51 18.18
C ASP A 491 -14.03 -12.44 19.02
N GLY A 492 -14.18 -11.17 18.67
CA GLY A 492 -13.58 -10.02 19.36
C GLY A 492 -12.15 -9.69 18.93
N GLY A 493 -11.71 -10.18 17.77
CA GLY A 493 -10.41 -9.85 17.17
C GLY A 493 -10.46 -8.64 16.24
N LEU A 494 -9.30 -8.32 15.62
CA LEU A 494 -9.19 -7.26 14.61
C LEU A 494 -9.50 -7.76 13.19
N GLY A 495 -9.58 -9.08 12.97
CA GLY A 495 -9.96 -9.68 11.70
C GLY A 495 -8.83 -9.79 10.68
N PHE A 496 -7.57 -9.55 11.04
CA PHE A 496 -6.45 -9.84 10.15
C PHE A 496 -6.30 -11.34 9.92
N GLY A 497 -5.75 -11.72 8.77
CA GLY A 497 -5.39 -13.11 8.51
C GLY A 497 -4.08 -13.50 9.18
N PHE A 498 -3.13 -12.57 9.21
CA PHE A 498 -1.79 -12.78 9.76
C PHE A 498 -1.27 -11.55 10.50
N LYS A 499 -0.26 -11.80 11.34
CA LYS A 499 0.49 -10.77 12.08
C LYS A 499 1.99 -11.03 11.93
N TRP A 500 2.81 -9.99 11.77
CA TRP A 500 4.26 -10.11 11.85
C TRP A 500 4.69 -10.49 13.26
N ASN A 501 5.60 -11.48 13.38
CA ASN A 501 6.17 -11.90 14.67
C ASN A 501 7.43 -11.10 15.00
N MET A 502 7.26 -9.85 15.43
CA MET A 502 8.36 -8.96 15.79
C MET A 502 9.12 -9.46 17.01
N GLY A 503 8.47 -10.16 17.94
CA GLY A 503 9.11 -10.77 19.10
C GLY A 503 10.11 -11.86 18.70
N TRP A 504 9.70 -12.78 17.83
CA TRP A 504 10.60 -13.80 17.26
C TRP A 504 11.80 -13.17 16.55
N MET A 505 11.55 -12.18 15.72
CA MET A 505 12.59 -11.48 14.97
C MET A 505 13.62 -10.85 15.89
N ASN A 506 13.19 -10.05 16.88
CA ASN A 506 14.07 -9.36 17.83
C ASN A 506 14.89 -10.34 18.68
N ASP A 507 14.25 -11.39 19.23
CA ASP A 507 14.92 -12.34 20.10
C ASP A 507 15.97 -13.18 19.35
N THR A 508 15.61 -13.66 18.17
CA THR A 508 16.50 -14.52 17.37
C THR A 508 17.69 -13.74 16.80
N LEU A 509 17.47 -12.50 16.32
CA LEU A 509 18.56 -11.67 15.83
C LEU A 509 19.53 -11.30 16.97
N ARG A 510 19.01 -10.90 18.13
CA ARG A 510 19.84 -10.62 19.32
C ARG A 510 20.67 -11.82 19.75
N PHE A 511 20.09 -13.03 19.69
CA PHE A 511 20.83 -14.26 19.95
C PHE A 511 21.93 -14.49 18.92
N MET A 512 21.62 -14.32 17.63
CA MET A 512 22.57 -14.58 16.54
C MET A 512 23.74 -13.59 16.52
N GLU A 513 23.56 -12.36 16.98
CA GLU A 513 24.62 -11.35 17.15
C GLU A 513 25.66 -11.73 18.20
N ARG A 514 25.29 -12.64 19.14
CA ARG A 514 26.20 -13.07 20.19
C ARG A 514 27.28 -14.02 19.68
N ASP A 515 28.50 -13.85 20.14
CA ASP A 515 29.55 -14.84 19.92
C ASP A 515 29.08 -16.22 20.45
N PRO A 516 29.27 -17.30 19.68
CA PRO A 516 28.82 -18.65 20.04
C PRO A 516 29.20 -19.11 21.45
N ILE A 517 30.31 -18.62 21.98
CA ILE A 517 30.76 -18.96 23.36
C ILE A 517 29.80 -18.49 24.47
N TYR A 518 29.01 -17.44 24.20
CA TYR A 518 28.04 -16.90 25.16
C TYR A 518 26.64 -17.45 24.96
N ARG A 519 26.32 -18.09 23.82
CA ARG A 519 24.98 -18.54 23.43
C ARG A 519 24.34 -19.51 24.42
N GLN A 520 25.17 -20.33 25.13
CA GLN A 520 24.69 -21.22 26.18
C GLN A 520 23.91 -20.52 27.30
N HIS A 521 24.20 -19.26 27.57
CA HIS A 521 23.53 -18.45 28.59
C HIS A 521 22.27 -17.74 28.10
N HIS A 522 21.99 -17.79 26.79
CA HIS A 522 20.92 -17.09 26.12
C HIS A 522 20.01 -18.02 25.29
N HIS A 523 20.12 -19.31 25.51
CA HIS A 523 19.40 -20.33 24.75
C HIS A 523 17.88 -20.08 24.68
N ASN A 524 17.30 -19.48 25.72
CA ASN A 524 15.89 -19.13 25.78
C ASN A 524 15.47 -18.09 24.73
N GLU A 525 16.36 -17.25 24.22
CA GLU A 525 16.04 -16.28 23.16
C GLU A 525 15.62 -17.00 21.86
N MET A 526 16.11 -18.23 21.62
CA MET A 526 15.73 -19.06 20.48
C MET A 526 14.46 -19.89 20.71
N THR A 527 14.13 -20.19 21.97
CA THR A 527 13.03 -21.12 22.31
C THR A 527 11.78 -20.39 22.79
N PHE A 528 11.90 -19.16 23.30
CA PHE A 528 10.82 -18.41 23.94
C PHE A 528 9.65 -18.14 22.98
N SER A 529 9.92 -17.87 21.71
CA SER A 529 8.88 -17.59 20.72
C SER A 529 7.85 -18.71 20.61
N LEU A 530 8.25 -19.96 20.84
CA LEU A 530 7.35 -21.14 20.77
C LEU A 530 6.27 -21.13 21.87
N VAL A 531 6.45 -20.34 22.95
CA VAL A 531 5.46 -20.18 24.00
C VAL A 531 4.21 -19.49 23.48
N TYR A 532 4.36 -18.59 22.51
CA TYR A 532 3.26 -17.80 21.95
C TYR A 532 3.06 -17.98 20.43
N SER A 533 3.87 -18.79 19.75
CA SER A 533 3.84 -18.96 18.27
C SER A 533 2.48 -19.39 17.70
N PHE A 534 1.58 -19.87 18.54
CA PHE A 534 0.24 -20.33 18.14
C PHE A 534 -0.89 -19.46 18.73
N SER A 535 -0.56 -18.31 19.33
CA SER A 535 -1.56 -17.36 19.84
C SER A 535 -2.15 -16.50 18.70
N GLU A 536 -1.40 -16.34 17.63
CA GLU A 536 -1.76 -15.62 16.40
C GLU A 536 -1.30 -16.41 15.17
N ASN A 537 -1.76 -16.03 13.99
CA ASN A 537 -1.25 -16.57 12.73
C ASN A 537 -0.03 -15.72 12.31
N PHE A 538 1.16 -16.24 12.54
CA PHE A 538 2.36 -15.43 12.37
C PHE A 538 3.00 -15.54 10.98
N VAL A 539 3.53 -14.39 10.52
CA VAL A 539 4.59 -14.30 9.51
C VAL A 539 5.89 -13.98 10.25
N LEU A 540 6.96 -14.68 9.94
CA LEU A 540 8.30 -14.44 10.49
C LEU A 540 9.01 -13.40 9.61
N PRO A 541 9.12 -12.13 10.03
CA PRO A 541 9.67 -11.08 9.18
C PRO A 541 11.19 -10.96 9.39
N ILE A 542 11.93 -10.97 8.32
CA ILE A 542 13.23 -10.31 8.20
C ILE A 542 13.02 -9.23 7.14
N SER A 543 12.49 -8.10 7.57
CA SER A 543 12.01 -7.01 6.72
C SER A 543 13.09 -5.98 6.41
N HIS A 544 12.73 -4.97 5.64
CA HIS A 544 13.59 -3.81 5.37
C HIS A 544 14.07 -3.12 6.64
N ASP A 545 13.23 -3.03 7.68
CA ASP A 545 13.55 -2.38 8.95
C ASP A 545 14.77 -2.95 9.65
N GLU A 546 15.09 -4.22 9.41
CA GLU A 546 16.21 -4.89 10.08
C GLU A 546 17.58 -4.59 9.44
N VAL A 547 17.60 -4.01 8.25
CA VAL A 547 18.80 -3.80 7.44
C VAL A 547 18.98 -2.37 6.94
N VAL A 548 18.21 -1.42 7.48
CA VAL A 548 18.31 0.01 7.20
C VAL A 548 19.48 0.67 7.92
N HIS A 549 19.75 1.94 7.54
CA HIS A 549 20.84 2.76 8.08
C HIS A 549 20.93 2.72 9.61
N GLY A 550 22.11 2.42 10.11
CA GLY A 550 22.44 2.32 11.54
C GLY A 550 22.12 0.96 12.18
N LYS A 551 21.49 0.03 11.47
CA LYS A 551 21.19 -1.31 11.99
C LYS A 551 22.15 -2.40 11.50
N GLY A 552 22.91 -2.15 10.44
CA GLY A 552 23.81 -3.13 9.81
C GLY A 552 23.08 -4.13 8.93
N SER A 553 23.78 -4.71 7.94
CA SER A 553 23.21 -5.81 7.15
C SER A 553 23.03 -7.07 7.99
N LEU A 554 22.22 -8.01 7.53
CA LEU A 554 22.00 -9.27 8.24
C LEU A 554 23.30 -10.08 8.37
N LEU A 555 24.16 -10.06 7.34
CA LEU A 555 25.49 -10.68 7.41
C LEU A 555 26.41 -9.97 8.42
N HIS A 556 26.31 -8.63 8.52
CA HIS A 556 27.12 -7.86 9.47
C HIS A 556 26.81 -8.20 10.92
N LYS A 557 25.55 -8.50 11.22
CA LYS A 557 25.10 -8.92 12.57
C LYS A 557 25.70 -10.26 13.02
N MET A 558 26.18 -11.10 12.09
CA MET A 558 26.73 -12.40 12.43
C MET A 558 28.16 -12.27 12.98
N PRO A 559 28.49 -12.95 14.08
CA PRO A 559 29.80 -12.89 14.70
C PRO A 559 30.84 -13.77 14.00
N GLY A 560 32.14 -13.53 14.32
CA GLY A 560 33.27 -14.34 13.88
C GLY A 560 33.95 -13.82 12.61
N ASP A 561 34.81 -14.68 12.04
CA ASP A 561 35.43 -14.41 10.76
C ASP A 561 34.45 -14.50 9.57
N ASP A 562 34.90 -14.22 8.36
CA ASP A 562 34.03 -14.18 7.20
C ASP A 562 33.33 -15.53 6.95
N TRP A 563 34.03 -16.66 7.09
CA TRP A 563 33.42 -17.99 6.94
C TRP A 563 32.37 -18.25 8.02
N GLN A 564 32.66 -17.89 9.26
CA GLN A 564 31.77 -18.06 10.42
C GLN A 564 30.52 -17.19 10.29
N LYS A 565 30.63 -15.95 9.77
CA LYS A 565 29.49 -15.08 9.47
C LYS A 565 28.53 -15.74 8.50
N PHE A 566 29.06 -16.24 7.37
CA PHE A 566 28.23 -16.96 6.39
C PHE A 566 27.64 -18.26 6.97
N ALA A 567 28.39 -19.00 7.78
CA ALA A 567 27.89 -20.22 8.41
C ALA A 567 26.74 -19.92 9.40
N ASN A 568 26.91 -18.90 10.26
CA ASN A 568 25.86 -18.44 11.17
C ASN A 568 24.59 -18.03 10.41
N LEU A 569 24.75 -17.28 9.33
CA LEU A 569 23.62 -16.81 8.52
C LEU A 569 22.89 -17.99 7.85
N ARG A 570 23.63 -18.97 7.30
CA ARG A 570 23.03 -20.17 6.73
C ARG A 570 22.26 -21.00 7.78
N ALA A 571 22.84 -21.17 8.99
CA ALA A 571 22.17 -21.86 10.09
C ALA A 571 20.88 -21.14 10.50
N TYR A 572 20.93 -19.81 10.60
CA TYR A 572 19.77 -18.99 10.94
C TYR A 572 18.65 -19.10 9.90
N TYR A 573 18.96 -19.05 8.62
CA TYR A 573 17.96 -19.27 7.55
C TYR A 573 17.35 -20.68 7.62
N GLY A 574 18.15 -21.71 7.84
CA GLY A 574 17.61 -23.05 8.05
C GLY A 574 16.65 -23.13 9.24
N PHE A 575 16.97 -22.49 10.35
CA PHE A 575 16.08 -22.36 11.51
C PHE A 575 14.80 -21.58 11.15
N MET A 576 14.90 -20.44 10.49
CA MET A 576 13.75 -19.63 10.10
C MET A 576 12.78 -20.41 9.22
N TRP A 577 13.29 -21.13 8.19
CA TRP A 577 12.43 -21.88 7.26
C TRP A 577 11.75 -23.10 7.90
N THR A 578 12.30 -23.60 9.01
CA THR A 578 11.74 -24.73 9.76
C THR A 578 10.94 -24.34 10.99
N HIS A 579 11.04 -23.10 11.47
CA HIS A 579 10.23 -22.58 12.58
C HIS A 579 8.76 -22.42 12.15
N PRO A 580 7.74 -22.65 13.03
CA PRO A 580 6.35 -22.35 12.73
C PRO A 580 6.11 -20.90 12.33
N GLY A 581 5.27 -20.67 11.33
CA GLY A 581 4.95 -19.36 10.77
C GLY A 581 5.34 -19.22 9.29
N LYS A 582 4.69 -18.30 8.58
CA LYS A 582 5.01 -17.98 7.18
C LYS A 582 6.33 -17.19 7.11
N LYS A 583 6.97 -17.15 5.95
CA LYS A 583 8.32 -16.58 5.80
C LYS A 583 8.26 -15.26 5.06
N LEU A 584 9.03 -14.27 5.52
CA LEU A 584 9.24 -13.01 4.82
C LEU A 584 10.72 -12.66 4.86
N LEU A 585 11.29 -12.38 3.69
CA LEU A 585 12.68 -11.98 3.54
C LEU A 585 12.79 -10.75 2.67
N PHE A 586 13.47 -9.71 3.17
CA PHE A 586 13.73 -8.50 2.41
C PHE A 586 14.81 -8.72 1.35
N MET A 587 14.65 -8.06 0.21
CA MET A 587 15.58 -8.09 -0.92
C MET A 587 17.03 -7.78 -0.50
N GLY A 588 17.98 -8.52 -1.08
CA GLY A 588 19.41 -8.44 -0.75
C GLY A 588 19.84 -9.39 0.37
N CYS A 589 18.94 -9.76 1.29
CA CYS A 589 19.21 -10.73 2.34
C CYS A 589 19.41 -12.13 1.78
N GLU A 590 18.75 -12.48 0.66
CA GLU A 590 18.82 -13.80 0.03
C GLU A 590 20.19 -14.13 -0.59
N PHE A 591 21.03 -13.13 -0.79
CA PHE A 591 22.43 -13.33 -1.18
C PHE A 591 23.43 -12.70 -0.20
N ALA A 592 22.96 -12.41 1.02
CA ALA A 592 23.78 -11.88 2.12
C ALA A 592 24.50 -10.57 1.79
N GLN A 593 23.78 -9.56 1.29
CA GLN A 593 24.36 -8.24 1.02
C GLN A 593 25.21 -7.77 2.22
N ARG A 594 26.39 -7.20 1.94
CA ARG A 594 27.34 -6.82 2.99
C ARG A 594 26.99 -5.51 3.68
N ASP A 595 26.57 -4.54 2.85
CA ASP A 595 26.23 -3.21 3.33
C ASP A 595 24.74 -3.12 3.69
N GLU A 596 24.40 -2.12 4.51
CA GLU A 596 23.02 -1.76 4.80
C GLU A 596 22.27 -1.43 3.51
N TRP A 597 20.97 -1.66 3.53
CA TRP A 597 20.14 -1.27 2.41
C TRP A 597 20.18 0.25 2.20
N ASN A 598 20.38 0.65 0.97
CA ASN A 598 20.35 2.04 0.52
C ASN A 598 19.32 2.20 -0.60
N HIS A 599 18.27 2.98 -0.34
CA HIS A 599 17.19 3.21 -1.30
C HIS A 599 17.64 3.97 -2.55
N ASP A 600 18.76 4.68 -2.52
CA ASP A 600 19.30 5.46 -3.63
C ASP A 600 20.14 4.65 -4.61
N GLN A 601 20.37 3.37 -4.34
CA GLN A 601 21.25 2.52 -5.14
C GLN A 601 20.57 1.20 -5.50
N SER A 602 21.09 0.51 -6.54
CA SER A 602 20.77 -0.90 -6.75
C SER A 602 21.31 -1.75 -5.61
N LEU A 603 20.70 -2.91 -5.39
CA LEU A 603 21.35 -3.96 -4.60
C LEU A 603 22.72 -4.30 -5.17
N ASP A 604 23.61 -4.82 -4.33
CA ASP A 604 24.99 -5.15 -4.66
C ASP A 604 25.11 -6.46 -5.46
N TRP A 605 24.44 -6.54 -6.61
CA TRP A 605 24.39 -7.73 -7.47
C TRP A 605 25.76 -8.27 -7.85
N HIS A 606 26.81 -7.45 -7.86
CA HIS A 606 28.18 -7.87 -8.11
C HIS A 606 28.72 -8.85 -7.08
N LEU A 607 28.15 -8.89 -5.87
CA LEU A 607 28.52 -9.85 -4.82
C LEU A 607 28.28 -11.30 -5.23
N LEU A 608 27.35 -11.53 -6.16
CA LEU A 608 27.10 -12.87 -6.72
C LEU A 608 28.24 -13.43 -7.58
N GLU A 609 29.27 -12.63 -7.87
CA GLU A 609 30.53 -13.12 -8.44
C GLU A 609 31.34 -13.94 -7.42
N HIS A 610 31.07 -13.75 -6.11
CA HIS A 610 31.74 -14.46 -5.03
C HIS A 610 30.97 -15.70 -4.59
N ASN A 611 31.67 -16.84 -4.44
CA ASN A 611 31.08 -18.14 -4.11
C ASN A 611 30.29 -18.13 -2.79
N SER A 612 30.71 -17.38 -1.77
CA SER A 612 30.02 -17.30 -0.49
C SER A 612 28.61 -16.71 -0.62
N HIS A 613 28.47 -15.59 -1.35
CA HIS A 613 27.19 -14.93 -1.61
C HIS A 613 26.28 -15.79 -2.52
N LYS A 614 26.87 -16.35 -3.59
CA LYS A 614 26.16 -17.30 -4.47
C LYS A 614 25.69 -18.54 -3.72
N GLY A 615 26.49 -19.02 -2.75
CA GLY A 615 26.13 -20.14 -1.88
C GLY A 615 24.90 -19.85 -1.03
N VAL A 616 24.81 -18.64 -0.44
CA VAL A 616 23.63 -18.22 0.33
C VAL A 616 22.39 -18.09 -0.58
N GLN A 617 22.54 -17.51 -1.76
CA GLN A 617 21.43 -17.43 -2.72
C GLN A 617 20.91 -18.82 -3.12
N SER A 618 21.83 -19.77 -3.38
CA SER A 618 21.47 -21.15 -3.67
C SER A 618 20.76 -21.81 -2.49
N LEU A 619 21.20 -21.54 -1.27
CA LEU A 619 20.55 -22.05 -0.05
C LEU A 619 19.12 -21.53 0.10
N ILE A 620 18.88 -20.23 -0.09
CA ILE A 620 17.52 -19.66 0.01
C ILE A 620 16.60 -20.29 -1.04
N ARG A 621 17.07 -20.46 -2.27
CA ARG A 621 16.34 -21.19 -3.32
C ARG A 621 15.95 -22.58 -2.87
N ASP A 622 16.92 -23.36 -2.38
CA ASP A 622 16.70 -24.74 -1.96
C ASP A 622 15.83 -24.83 -0.69
N LEU A 623 15.94 -23.87 0.23
CA LEU A 623 15.05 -23.75 1.39
C LEU A 623 13.61 -23.49 0.98
N ASN A 624 13.37 -22.59 0.03
CA ASN A 624 12.03 -22.33 -0.50
C ASN A 624 11.44 -23.57 -1.16
N HIS A 625 12.21 -24.28 -1.98
CA HIS A 625 11.76 -25.53 -2.61
C HIS A 625 11.53 -26.64 -1.57
N THR A 626 12.41 -26.78 -0.57
CA THR A 626 12.26 -27.74 0.52
C THR A 626 10.99 -27.45 1.32
N TYR A 627 10.75 -26.18 1.65
CA TYR A 627 9.54 -25.73 2.35
C TYR A 627 8.27 -26.07 1.57
N GLN A 628 8.24 -25.84 0.27
CA GLN A 628 7.08 -26.16 -0.58
C GLN A 628 6.87 -27.68 -0.76
N ASN A 629 7.94 -28.47 -0.74
CA ASN A 629 7.89 -29.92 -1.01
C ASN A 629 7.70 -30.78 0.23
N ILE A 630 7.90 -30.25 1.44
CA ILE A 630 7.70 -30.96 2.70
C ILE A 630 6.50 -30.38 3.46
N PRO A 631 5.28 -30.96 3.28
CA PRO A 631 4.06 -30.41 3.87
C PRO A 631 4.11 -30.26 5.39
N ALA A 632 4.89 -31.08 6.09
CA ALA A 632 5.08 -30.97 7.54
C ALA A 632 5.65 -29.59 7.96
N LEU A 633 6.31 -28.86 7.06
CA LEU A 633 6.90 -27.54 7.36
C LEU A 633 5.89 -26.39 7.31
N TYR A 634 4.68 -26.61 6.73
CA TYR A 634 3.71 -25.50 6.54
C TYR A 634 2.24 -25.84 6.84
N GLU A 635 1.82 -27.12 6.75
CA GLU A 635 0.38 -27.47 6.87
C GLU A 635 -0.25 -27.08 8.20
N LEU A 636 0.54 -27.07 9.27
CA LEU A 636 0.11 -26.75 10.63
C LEU A 636 0.97 -25.61 11.24
N ASP A 637 1.32 -24.62 10.44
CA ASP A 637 2.10 -23.46 10.91
C ASP A 637 1.38 -22.64 12.00
N CYS A 638 0.06 -22.62 11.96
CA CYS A 638 -0.78 -21.87 12.91
C CYS A 638 -1.43 -22.77 13.97
N ASP A 639 -0.99 -24.03 14.08
CA ASP A 639 -1.54 -25.02 15.01
C ASP A 639 -0.44 -25.67 15.85
N SER A 640 -0.60 -25.70 17.17
CA SER A 640 0.38 -26.26 18.10
C SER A 640 0.68 -27.74 17.85
N ASN A 641 -0.25 -28.49 17.23
CA ASN A 641 0.01 -29.87 16.83
C ASN A 641 1.07 -30.01 15.71
N GLY A 642 1.42 -28.92 15.03
CA GLY A 642 2.44 -28.87 13.97
C GLY A 642 3.87 -28.87 14.46
N PHE A 643 4.10 -28.82 15.79
CA PHE A 643 5.44 -28.72 16.37
C PHE A 643 5.60 -29.60 17.60
N GLU A 644 6.78 -30.21 17.75
CA GLU A 644 7.15 -30.98 18.96
C GLU A 644 8.63 -30.85 19.24
N TRP A 645 8.99 -30.39 20.45
CA TRP A 645 10.36 -30.44 20.91
C TRP A 645 10.80 -31.89 21.20
N LEU A 646 11.95 -32.29 20.66
CA LEU A 646 12.67 -33.49 21.06
C LEU A 646 13.77 -33.17 22.06
N ASP A 647 14.49 -32.06 21.85
CA ASP A 647 15.45 -31.51 22.80
C ASP A 647 15.48 -29.97 22.68
N SER A 648 14.99 -29.32 23.72
CA SER A 648 15.01 -27.84 23.87
C SER A 648 15.91 -27.37 25.00
N GLN A 649 16.55 -28.29 25.74
CA GLN A 649 17.27 -27.98 26.98
C GLN A 649 18.79 -28.07 26.84
N ASN A 650 19.29 -28.38 25.64
CA ASN A 650 20.73 -28.55 25.40
C ASN A 650 21.41 -27.18 25.19
N ASN A 651 21.37 -26.34 26.24
CA ASN A 651 22.00 -25.04 26.25
C ASN A 651 23.54 -25.10 26.23
N GLU A 652 24.15 -26.10 26.89
CA GLU A 652 25.62 -26.26 26.90
C GLU A 652 26.22 -26.41 25.49
N GLN A 653 25.53 -27.10 24.61
CA GLN A 653 25.95 -27.30 23.23
C GLN A 653 25.23 -26.35 22.26
N SER A 654 24.26 -25.56 22.71
CA SER A 654 23.37 -24.70 21.89
C SER A 654 22.80 -25.46 20.67
N ILE A 655 22.31 -26.68 20.93
CA ILE A 655 21.65 -27.54 19.94
C ILE A 655 20.14 -27.52 20.21
N LEU A 656 19.36 -27.40 19.13
CA LEU A 656 17.89 -27.48 19.16
C LEU A 656 17.47 -28.67 18.27
N ILE A 657 16.57 -29.52 18.79
CA ILE A 657 16.06 -30.68 18.05
C ILE A 657 14.54 -30.70 18.19
N TYR A 658 13.84 -30.72 17.06
CA TYR A 658 12.38 -30.73 17.03
C TYR A 658 11.82 -31.44 15.82
N LEU A 659 10.52 -31.80 15.92
CA LEU A 659 9.74 -32.31 14.81
C LEU A 659 8.79 -31.23 14.31
N ARG A 660 8.69 -31.13 12.99
CA ARG A 660 7.58 -30.48 12.30
C ARG A 660 6.62 -31.58 11.84
N LYS A 661 5.35 -31.34 12.07
CA LYS A 661 4.29 -32.28 11.76
C LYS A 661 3.24 -31.64 10.87
N GLY A 662 2.73 -32.40 9.92
CA GLY A 662 1.62 -32.00 9.06
C GLY A 662 0.30 -32.64 9.50
N LYS A 663 -0.68 -32.56 8.63
CA LYS A 663 -1.98 -33.22 8.81
C LYS A 663 -1.84 -34.75 8.89
N ALA A 664 -2.92 -35.42 9.30
CA ALA A 664 -2.93 -36.89 9.39
C ALA A 664 -2.51 -37.54 8.07
N GLY A 665 -1.47 -38.36 8.12
CA GLY A 665 -0.89 -39.01 6.95
C GLY A 665 0.34 -38.31 6.34
N THR A 666 0.63 -37.09 6.76
CA THR A 666 1.85 -36.37 6.36
C THR A 666 3.06 -36.92 7.12
N ALA A 667 4.14 -37.20 6.41
CA ALA A 667 5.41 -37.61 7.00
C ALA A 667 6.01 -36.47 7.83
N PRO A 668 6.43 -36.68 9.09
CA PRO A 668 7.05 -35.65 9.90
C PRO A 668 8.46 -35.33 9.40
N ALA A 669 8.90 -34.10 9.64
CA ALA A 669 10.27 -33.67 9.41
C ALA A 669 11.02 -33.52 10.73
N LEU A 670 12.18 -34.15 10.86
CA LEU A 670 13.13 -33.94 11.97
C LEU A 670 14.05 -32.79 11.62
N VAL A 671 14.18 -31.84 12.52
CA VAL A 671 15.08 -30.68 12.36
C VAL A 671 16.11 -30.69 13.48
N VAL A 672 17.37 -30.52 13.11
CA VAL A 672 18.51 -30.39 14.03
C VAL A 672 19.25 -29.11 13.73
N VAL A 673 19.37 -28.23 14.72
CA VAL A 673 20.03 -26.92 14.62
C VAL A 673 21.20 -26.89 15.58
N ASN A 674 22.41 -26.69 15.07
CA ASN A 674 23.61 -26.49 15.85
C ASN A 674 24.10 -25.04 15.70
N LEU A 675 24.11 -24.30 16.79
CA LEU A 675 24.47 -22.90 16.81
C LEU A 675 25.89 -22.66 17.37
N THR A 676 26.72 -23.71 17.36
CA THR A 676 28.15 -23.64 17.80
C THR A 676 29.08 -24.03 16.65
N PRO A 677 30.34 -23.58 16.67
CA PRO A 677 31.35 -23.96 15.67
C PRO A 677 31.91 -25.40 15.87
N THR A 678 31.29 -26.19 16.74
CA THR A 678 31.72 -27.57 17.05
C THR A 678 30.90 -28.56 16.23
N SER A 679 31.56 -29.50 15.56
CA SER A 679 30.89 -30.64 14.92
C SER A 679 30.82 -31.84 15.88
N TYR A 680 29.74 -32.61 15.77
CA TYR A 680 29.55 -33.80 16.59
C TYR A 680 29.41 -35.02 15.69
N LYS A 681 30.08 -36.13 16.07
CA LYS A 681 29.95 -37.43 15.39
C LYS A 681 29.20 -38.41 16.28
N ASN A 682 28.43 -39.30 15.68
CA ASN A 682 27.65 -40.32 16.40
C ASN A 682 26.73 -39.70 17.49
N TYR A 683 26.13 -38.53 17.20
CA TYR A 683 25.22 -37.87 18.12
C TYR A 683 23.86 -38.57 18.12
N SER A 684 23.45 -39.12 19.26
CA SER A 684 22.20 -39.84 19.41
C SER A 684 21.03 -38.88 19.53
N VAL A 685 20.00 -39.07 18.74
CA VAL A 685 18.73 -38.31 18.76
C VAL A 685 17.58 -39.30 18.88
N GLY A 686 16.75 -39.14 19.93
CA GLY A 686 15.52 -39.90 20.09
C GLY A 686 14.48 -39.51 19.05
N VAL A 687 13.84 -40.48 18.41
CA VAL A 687 12.82 -40.28 17.39
C VAL A 687 11.60 -41.15 17.60
N PRO A 688 10.35 -40.70 17.29
CA PRO A 688 9.15 -41.43 17.61
C PRO A 688 8.89 -42.61 16.65
N LEU A 689 9.33 -42.52 15.41
CA LEU A 689 8.97 -43.48 14.35
C LEU A 689 10.19 -44.31 13.91
N PRO A 690 10.03 -45.62 13.75
CA PRO A 690 11.05 -46.46 13.12
C PRO A 690 11.06 -46.23 11.61
N GLY A 691 12.23 -46.18 10.97
CA GLY A 691 12.34 -46.03 9.52
C GLY A 691 13.61 -45.32 9.11
N TYR A 692 13.58 -44.81 7.87
CA TYR A 692 14.66 -44.04 7.30
C TYR A 692 14.39 -42.54 7.40
N TYR A 693 15.34 -41.77 7.88
CA TYR A 693 15.32 -40.33 7.97
C TYR A 693 16.22 -39.75 6.86
N ARG A 694 15.60 -39.39 5.73
CA ARG A 694 16.26 -38.86 4.54
C ARG A 694 16.72 -37.45 4.79
N GLU A 695 18.01 -37.16 4.69
CA GLU A 695 18.54 -35.79 4.75
C GLU A 695 18.12 -35.03 3.50
N CYS A 696 17.19 -34.07 3.66
CA CYS A 696 16.64 -33.30 2.55
C CYS A 696 17.43 -32.03 2.28
N LEU A 697 17.93 -31.43 3.36
CA LEU A 697 18.73 -30.20 3.30
C LEU A 697 19.69 -30.14 4.48
N ASN A 698 20.92 -29.69 4.19
CA ASN A 698 21.97 -29.44 5.18
C ASN A 698 22.65 -28.11 4.83
N THR A 699 22.52 -27.11 5.69
CA THR A 699 23.04 -25.76 5.42
C THR A 699 24.58 -25.69 5.44
N ASP A 700 25.27 -26.76 5.91
CA ASP A 700 26.74 -26.90 5.85
C ASP A 700 27.23 -27.63 4.58
N SER A 701 26.35 -27.91 3.62
CA SER A 701 26.75 -28.48 2.35
C SER A 701 27.76 -27.60 1.62
N SER A 702 28.72 -28.22 0.94
CA SER A 702 29.69 -27.52 0.11
C SER A 702 29.04 -26.74 -1.05
N LEU A 703 27.82 -27.10 -1.46
CA LEU A 703 27.00 -26.34 -2.42
C LEU A 703 26.73 -24.90 -1.95
N TYR A 704 26.67 -24.69 -0.64
CA TYR A 704 26.40 -23.40 -0.01
C TYR A 704 27.66 -22.77 0.59
N GLY A 705 28.85 -23.36 0.38
CA GLY A 705 30.12 -22.91 0.93
C GLY A 705 30.39 -23.41 2.37
N GLY A 706 29.72 -24.48 2.80
CA GLY A 706 29.94 -25.13 4.08
C GLY A 706 31.10 -26.13 4.08
N SER A 707 31.37 -26.75 5.23
CA SER A 707 32.43 -27.73 5.43
C SER A 707 32.06 -29.14 4.94
N ASN A 708 30.81 -29.34 4.53
CA ASN A 708 30.27 -30.60 4.00
C ASN A 708 30.24 -31.77 4.99
N VAL A 709 30.07 -31.49 6.27
CA VAL A 709 29.79 -32.52 7.27
C VAL A 709 28.31 -32.89 7.16
N GLY A 710 27.98 -34.18 6.99
CA GLY A 710 26.60 -34.63 6.78
C GLY A 710 26.46 -36.14 7.02
N ASN A 711 25.34 -36.72 6.55
CA ASN A 711 24.88 -38.06 6.87
C ASN A 711 24.67 -38.94 5.59
N ASP A 712 25.44 -38.68 4.53
CA ASP A 712 25.43 -39.46 3.27
C ASP A 712 24.01 -39.69 2.69
N GLY A 713 23.12 -38.66 2.83
CA GLY A 713 21.73 -38.66 2.33
C GLY A 713 20.70 -39.17 3.33
N GLY A 714 21.08 -39.61 4.53
CA GLY A 714 20.16 -39.97 5.60
C GLY A 714 20.62 -41.13 6.48
N VAL A 715 19.81 -41.44 7.47
CA VAL A 715 20.13 -42.48 8.48
C VAL A 715 18.93 -43.36 8.78
N HIS A 716 19.19 -44.63 9.13
CA HIS A 716 18.15 -45.51 9.66
C HIS A 716 18.04 -45.37 11.18
N SER A 717 16.80 -45.46 11.69
CA SER A 717 16.60 -45.53 13.12
C SER A 717 16.91 -46.92 13.69
N TYR A 718 17.37 -46.92 14.92
CA TYR A 718 17.54 -48.13 15.73
C TYR A 718 16.33 -48.30 16.64
N ASN A 719 15.88 -49.53 16.84
CA ASN A 719 14.80 -49.85 17.80
C ASN A 719 15.35 -49.92 19.22
N GLU A 720 15.83 -48.79 19.70
CA GLU A 720 16.42 -48.59 21.02
C GLU A 720 15.95 -47.26 21.57
N ALA A 721 15.41 -47.28 22.79
CA ALA A 721 14.83 -46.08 23.41
C ALA A 721 15.92 -45.11 23.83
N TYR A 722 15.69 -43.83 23.49
CA TYR A 722 16.58 -42.74 23.85
C TYR A 722 15.81 -41.44 24.08
N ALA A 723 16.18 -40.69 25.13
CA ALA A 723 15.60 -39.36 25.44
C ALA A 723 14.06 -39.32 25.42
N GLY A 724 13.41 -40.37 25.98
CA GLY A 724 11.94 -40.47 26.05
C GLY A 724 11.25 -40.95 24.76
N GLN A 725 11.99 -41.20 23.69
CA GLN A 725 11.48 -41.75 22.43
C GLN A 725 11.75 -43.26 22.33
N GLN A 726 10.94 -43.97 21.54
CA GLN A 726 11.09 -45.43 21.38
C GLN A 726 12.21 -45.87 20.45
N ASN A 727 12.63 -45.00 19.58
CA ASN A 727 13.69 -45.23 18.61
C ASN A 727 14.75 -44.11 18.70
N GLN A 728 15.92 -44.35 18.15
CA GLN A 728 16.97 -43.34 18.02
C GLN A 728 17.63 -43.40 16.64
N VAL A 729 18.20 -42.26 16.25
CA VAL A 729 19.11 -42.15 15.09
C VAL A 729 20.47 -41.66 15.60
N SER A 730 21.55 -42.03 14.88
CA SER A 730 22.89 -41.52 15.15
C SER A 730 23.31 -40.58 14.01
N LEU A 731 23.57 -39.31 14.35
CA LEU A 731 23.85 -38.26 13.37
C LEU A 731 25.27 -37.72 13.46
N SER A 732 25.80 -37.33 12.31
CA SER A 732 26.89 -36.37 12.22
C SER A 732 26.30 -34.97 12.14
N ILE A 733 26.52 -34.14 13.17
CA ILE A 733 26.01 -32.78 13.24
C ILE A 733 27.10 -31.80 12.83
N PRO A 734 26.94 -31.04 11.74
CA PRO A 734 27.89 -30.04 11.29
C PRO A 734 27.95 -28.82 12.22
N PRO A 735 29.04 -28.01 12.15
CA PRO A 735 29.16 -26.78 12.91
C PRO A 735 28.28 -25.67 12.29
N LEU A 736 27.67 -24.81 13.11
CA LEU A 736 26.88 -23.65 12.68
C LEU A 736 25.93 -24.00 11.51
N ALA A 737 25.04 -24.96 11.75
CA ALA A 737 24.20 -25.49 10.67
C ALA A 737 22.83 -25.96 11.14
N THR A 738 21.90 -25.98 10.20
CA THR A 738 20.59 -26.61 10.33
C THR A 738 20.48 -27.74 9.32
N MET A 739 19.99 -28.89 9.79
CA MET A 739 19.68 -30.07 8.96
C MET A 739 18.20 -30.38 9.01
N ILE A 740 17.64 -30.78 7.88
CA ILE A 740 16.24 -31.15 7.70
C ILE A 740 16.17 -32.59 7.20
N PHE A 741 15.50 -33.44 7.94
CA PHE A 741 15.28 -34.84 7.57
C PHE A 741 13.78 -35.11 7.44
N GLU A 742 13.39 -35.76 6.36
CA GLU A 742 12.03 -36.27 6.15
C GLU A 742 11.96 -37.75 6.50
N TRP A 743 11.03 -38.12 7.35
CA TRP A 743 10.82 -39.51 7.69
C TRP A 743 10.22 -40.30 6.52
N GLN A 744 10.75 -41.50 6.29
CA GLN A 744 10.26 -42.48 5.31
C GLN A 744 10.01 -43.82 6.01
N LYS A 745 8.86 -44.39 5.73
CA LYS A 745 8.53 -45.75 6.20
C LYS A 745 9.39 -46.76 5.46
N ASN A 746 9.98 -47.74 6.21
CA ASN A 746 10.75 -48.85 5.61
C ASN A 746 9.89 -49.67 4.66
#